data_7d0c9e18418ff6f548d90027710d0ebc
#
_entry.id   7d0c9e18418ff6f548d90027710d0ebc
#
_cell.length_a   1.000
_cell.length_b   1.000
_cell.length_c   1.000
_cell.angle_alpha   90.00
_cell.angle_beta   90.00
_cell.angle_gamma   90.00
#
_symmetry.space_group_name_H-M   'P 1'
#
loop_
_entity.id
_entity.type
_entity.pdbx_description
1 polymer ?
#
loop_
_entity_poly.entity_id
_entity_poly.type
_entity_poly.pdbx_seq_one_letter_code
_entity_poly.pdbx_strand_id
1 'polypeptide(L)'
;MNHREAEEFECDVCNIEHRNEHHKEASIPTKLELFNSLSALALTLLYGVFHNTEVFHNTSIHSNPLLDYSIIFLIFTLTSWKLIINWFRESKFNIFNENFLVLTATIGGIVIHETFEALLLISLFRLGESIQNIALIKSQERIRSRIFDIYTKVRVKINEGEEKLIDAHDVKVNDTIIIKPGERIIIDGEVVEGESYIDTSQITGEPLPIQVKKGDKVISGSVNIDGTLEIKALETFENSYIYKLIETIESMKNNSKTERFISQISKYYTPIIIGISMLIVIIPAIAGTQNLNNWIYKALIFLVIACPCAIVISVPLAYFRAIGELSKEGIVFKDTASLDNISKAKTIFFDKTGTLTEGKFQISHSYTSQGTDNETMLSIANVASKGSNHPLSKVISSLSVRNDNIKVNKHLELPGYGVVAISNIGKITIGNDKLLHKENIPHDICNTNSTVVHVALDNKYLGYISFEDKIRENLKEAIINLKNQGIEEIFILTGDTKEISEEVKNLGFTKIFTNLSPDEKAKIVEEYKKENPRKITIFIGDGINDAIAMKKADISISLGKELSYITTSASDVVIISDNISKIIDIFHYSRNVKKLVITNSLIALSIKISVMALGLLGIMALWIAVLSDVGTALLTILISLTKKLK
;
A
#
# COMPACT_ATOMS: atom_id res chain seq x y z
N MET A 1 -33.30 7.01 29.03
CA MET A 1 -32.15 6.50 28.25
C MET A 1 -32.72 5.83 27.03
N ASN A 2 -32.49 6.42 25.86
CA ASN A 2 -33.29 6.23 24.67
C ASN A 2 -32.89 5.01 23.83
N HIS A 3 -33.93 4.29 23.41
CA HIS A 3 -33.91 3.18 22.43
C HIS A 3 -33.67 3.70 20.99
N ARG A 4 -32.52 4.31 20.68
CA ARG A 4 -32.20 4.80 19.32
C ARG A 4 -30.77 4.52 18.84
N GLU A 5 -29.99 3.74 19.57
CA GLU A 5 -28.60 3.40 19.20
C GLU A 5 -28.39 1.91 18.85
N ALA A 6 -29.46 1.14 18.63
CA ALA A 6 -29.40 -0.30 18.35
C ALA A 6 -29.77 -0.71 16.90
N GLU A 7 -30.01 0.24 15.99
CA GLU A 7 -30.46 -0.05 14.61
C GLU A 7 -29.45 0.24 13.50
N GLU A 8 -28.18 0.55 13.82
CA GLU A 8 -27.13 0.80 12.79
C GLU A 8 -26.10 -0.36 12.63
N PHE A 9 -26.36 -1.54 13.15
CA PHE A 9 -25.49 -2.73 13.00
C PHE A 9 -26.18 -3.87 12.21
N GLU A 10 -26.96 -3.55 11.20
CA GLU A 10 -27.46 -4.57 10.28
C GLU A 10 -26.92 -4.37 8.87
N CYS A 11 -26.18 -5.39 8.45
CA CYS A 11 -25.96 -5.83 7.07
C CYS A 11 -24.88 -5.18 6.21
N ASP A 12 -23.61 -5.23 6.66
CA ASP A 12 -22.47 -5.13 5.73
C ASP A 12 -22.31 -6.39 4.85
N VAL A 13 -22.88 -7.54 5.24
CA VAL A 13 -22.79 -8.80 4.50
C VAL A 13 -23.66 -8.79 3.22
N CYS A 14 -24.82 -8.13 3.23
CA CYS A 14 -25.67 -7.99 2.03
C CYS A 14 -25.08 -7.06 0.96
N ASN A 15 -24.15 -6.18 1.33
CA ASN A 15 -23.48 -5.29 0.39
C ASN A 15 -22.38 -6.00 -0.44
N ILE A 16 -21.91 -7.16 -0.03
CA ILE A 16 -20.83 -7.90 -0.72
C ILE A 16 -21.36 -8.68 -1.92
N GLU A 17 -22.56 -9.28 -1.83
CA GLU A 17 -23.20 -9.93 -2.98
C GLU A 17 -23.57 -8.94 -4.08
N HIS A 18 -24.10 -7.77 -3.73
CA HIS A 18 -24.33 -6.67 -4.67
C HIS A 18 -23.05 -6.08 -5.26
N ARG A 19 -21.90 -6.12 -4.55
CA ARG A 19 -20.61 -5.67 -5.09
C ARG A 19 -20.06 -6.60 -6.18
N ASN A 20 -20.24 -7.91 -6.08
CA ASN A 20 -19.78 -8.86 -7.09
C ASN A 20 -20.61 -8.81 -8.39
N GLU A 21 -21.89 -8.48 -8.32
CA GLU A 21 -22.71 -8.18 -9.49
C GLU A 21 -22.30 -6.85 -10.16
N HIS A 22 -21.96 -5.82 -9.39
CA HIS A 22 -21.45 -4.56 -9.92
C HIS A 22 -20.09 -4.68 -10.65
N HIS A 23 -19.28 -5.70 -10.37
CA HIS A 23 -18.00 -5.90 -11.06
C HIS A 23 -18.13 -6.58 -12.43
N LYS A 24 -19.16 -7.39 -12.67
CA LYS A 24 -19.53 -7.86 -14.03
C LYS A 24 -20.21 -6.76 -14.84
N GLU A 25 -20.93 -5.85 -14.21
CA GLU A 25 -21.58 -4.73 -14.87
C GLU A 25 -20.61 -3.58 -15.24
N ALA A 26 -19.46 -3.42 -14.56
CA ALA A 26 -18.52 -2.33 -14.85
C ALA A 26 -17.80 -2.45 -16.21
N SER A 27 -17.68 -3.63 -16.79
CA SER A 27 -17.04 -3.83 -18.10
C SER A 27 -18.01 -3.64 -19.30
N ILE A 28 -19.29 -3.86 -19.10
CA ILE A 28 -20.33 -3.69 -20.13
C ILE A 28 -20.66 -2.21 -20.37
N PRO A 29 -20.85 -1.36 -19.34
CA PRO A 29 -21.14 0.07 -19.52
C PRO A 29 -20.00 0.82 -20.23
N THR A 30 -18.74 0.48 -20.02
CA THR A 30 -17.61 1.17 -20.68
C THR A 30 -17.55 0.93 -22.20
N LYS A 31 -17.89 -0.26 -22.67
CA LYS A 31 -17.98 -0.56 -24.11
C LYS A 31 -19.18 0.15 -24.75
N LEU A 32 -20.31 0.19 -24.05
CA LEU A 32 -21.51 0.90 -24.49
C LEU A 32 -21.27 2.41 -24.54
N GLU A 33 -20.56 2.96 -23.56
CA GLU A 33 -20.19 4.38 -23.54
C GLU A 33 -19.26 4.76 -24.69
N LEU A 34 -18.27 3.94 -25.00
CA LEU A 34 -17.40 4.15 -26.16
C LEU A 34 -18.20 4.10 -27.46
N PHE A 35 -19.11 3.13 -27.60
CA PHE A 35 -19.98 3.02 -28.78
C PHE A 35 -20.88 4.26 -28.93
N ASN A 36 -21.48 4.72 -27.82
CA ASN A 36 -22.32 5.93 -27.83
C ASN A 36 -21.51 7.19 -28.18
N SER A 37 -20.29 7.31 -27.66
CA SER A 37 -19.40 8.45 -27.97
C SER A 37 -18.94 8.43 -29.44
N LEU A 38 -18.64 7.25 -29.98
CA LEU A 38 -18.29 7.09 -31.41
C LEU A 38 -19.49 7.38 -32.32
N SER A 39 -20.69 6.91 -31.98
CA SER A 39 -21.90 7.18 -32.75
C SER A 39 -22.26 8.67 -32.74
N ALA A 40 -22.10 9.34 -31.60
CA ALA A 40 -22.31 10.79 -31.48
C ALA A 40 -21.28 11.57 -32.34
N LEU A 41 -20.02 11.18 -32.30
CA LEU A 41 -18.98 11.78 -33.18
C LEU A 41 -19.31 11.56 -34.66
N ALA A 42 -19.71 10.35 -35.06
CA ALA A 42 -20.09 10.05 -36.42
C ALA A 42 -21.28 10.93 -36.89
N LEU A 43 -22.31 11.08 -36.05
CA LEU A 43 -23.44 11.97 -36.34
C LEU A 43 -23.01 13.43 -36.46
N THR A 44 -22.09 13.91 -35.60
CA THR A 44 -21.56 15.27 -35.69
C THR A 44 -20.76 15.48 -36.97
N LEU A 45 -19.93 14.53 -37.38
CA LEU A 45 -19.16 14.60 -38.63
C LEU A 45 -20.10 14.57 -39.85
N LEU A 46 -21.14 13.73 -39.83
CA LEU A 46 -22.16 13.70 -40.88
C LEU A 46 -22.87 15.06 -40.96
N TYR A 47 -23.28 15.64 -39.81
CA TYR A 47 -23.86 16.98 -39.78
C TYR A 47 -22.93 18.01 -40.41
N GLY A 48 -21.62 17.99 -40.10
CA GLY A 48 -20.63 18.91 -40.68
C GLY A 48 -20.46 18.75 -42.21
N VAL A 49 -20.46 17.50 -42.71
CA VAL A 49 -20.43 17.23 -44.16
C VAL A 49 -21.68 17.75 -44.81
N PHE A 50 -22.86 17.48 -44.25
CA PHE A 50 -24.14 17.96 -44.79
C PHE A 50 -24.25 19.49 -44.77
N HIS A 51 -23.71 20.15 -43.75
CA HIS A 51 -23.77 21.61 -43.60
C HIS A 51 -22.79 22.35 -44.50
N ASN A 52 -21.61 21.76 -44.82
CA ASN A 52 -20.53 22.45 -45.57
C ASN A 52 -20.48 22.10 -47.08
N THR A 53 -21.25 21.13 -47.57
CA THR A 53 -21.18 20.76 -48.98
C THR A 53 -22.25 21.49 -49.80
N GLU A 54 -21.83 22.19 -50.88
CA GLU A 54 -22.71 22.90 -51.80
C GLU A 54 -23.79 21.98 -52.43
N VAL A 55 -23.54 20.67 -52.49
CA VAL A 55 -24.45 19.65 -53.02
C VAL A 55 -25.77 19.57 -52.21
N PHE A 56 -25.74 19.90 -50.94
CA PHE A 56 -26.90 19.81 -50.03
C PHE A 56 -27.56 21.17 -49.73
N HIS A 57 -26.96 22.28 -50.17
CA HIS A 57 -27.55 23.61 -50.04
C HIS A 57 -28.95 23.73 -50.72
N ASN A 58 -29.24 22.84 -51.65
CA ASN A 58 -30.50 22.78 -52.38
C ASN A 58 -31.52 21.75 -51.84
N THR A 59 -31.20 21.08 -50.73
CA THR A 59 -32.12 20.11 -50.12
C THR A 59 -33.05 20.79 -49.12
N SER A 60 -34.26 20.22 -48.96
CA SER A 60 -35.30 20.69 -48.05
C SER A 60 -34.91 20.75 -46.58
N ILE A 61 -33.74 20.26 -46.22
CA ILE A 61 -33.21 20.29 -44.84
C ILE A 61 -32.68 21.69 -44.50
N HIS A 62 -32.02 22.38 -45.42
CA HIS A 62 -31.49 23.74 -45.21
C HIS A 62 -32.55 24.82 -45.33
N SER A 63 -33.66 24.50 -46.01
CA SER A 63 -34.81 25.42 -46.13
C SER A 63 -35.71 25.44 -44.91
N ASN A 64 -35.53 24.51 -43.96
CA ASN A 64 -36.38 24.41 -42.78
C ASN A 64 -35.56 24.55 -41.49
N PRO A 65 -35.46 25.76 -40.91
CA PRO A 65 -34.63 26.01 -39.69
C PRO A 65 -35.02 25.16 -38.50
N LEU A 66 -36.30 24.71 -38.45
CA LEU A 66 -36.76 23.81 -37.39
C LEU A 66 -36.09 22.41 -37.45
N LEU A 67 -35.82 21.90 -38.62
CA LEU A 67 -35.11 20.61 -38.81
C LEU A 67 -33.64 20.72 -38.36
N ASP A 68 -32.97 21.80 -38.74
CA ASP A 68 -31.58 22.05 -38.36
C ASP A 68 -31.43 22.17 -36.83
N TYR A 69 -32.24 22.98 -36.20
CA TYR A 69 -32.27 23.09 -34.72
C TYR A 69 -32.63 21.76 -34.03
N SER A 70 -33.48 20.94 -34.63
CA SER A 70 -33.85 19.63 -34.07
C SER A 70 -32.67 18.64 -34.13
N ILE A 71 -31.88 18.65 -35.21
CA ILE A 71 -30.68 17.80 -35.33
C ILE A 71 -29.61 18.27 -34.32
N ILE A 72 -29.36 19.56 -34.23
CA ILE A 72 -28.43 20.16 -33.23
C ILE A 72 -28.84 19.75 -31.84
N PHE A 73 -30.11 19.91 -31.47
CA PHE A 73 -30.67 19.54 -30.18
C PHE A 73 -30.52 18.05 -29.89
N LEU A 74 -30.75 17.18 -30.88
CA LEU A 74 -30.60 15.75 -30.73
C LEU A 74 -29.13 15.37 -30.44
N ILE A 75 -28.19 15.87 -31.26
CA ILE A 75 -26.77 15.59 -31.08
C ILE A 75 -26.28 16.13 -29.72
N PHE A 76 -26.66 17.36 -29.38
CA PHE A 76 -26.32 17.97 -28.11
C PHE A 76 -26.86 17.15 -26.93
N THR A 77 -28.11 16.72 -26.99
CA THR A 77 -28.71 15.92 -25.91
C THR A 77 -28.02 14.57 -25.76
N LEU A 78 -27.76 13.86 -26.86
CA LEU A 78 -27.05 12.57 -26.85
C LEU A 78 -25.63 12.68 -26.25
N THR A 79 -24.94 13.78 -26.55
CA THR A 79 -23.57 13.98 -26.08
C THR A 79 -23.51 14.54 -24.65
N SER A 80 -24.40 15.46 -24.29
CA SER A 80 -24.34 16.22 -23.03
C SER A 80 -25.09 15.56 -21.88
N TRP A 81 -26.01 14.62 -22.12
CA TRP A 81 -26.86 14.02 -21.09
C TRP A 81 -26.07 13.51 -19.86
N LYS A 82 -25.04 12.73 -20.10
CA LYS A 82 -24.20 12.20 -19.00
C LYS A 82 -23.37 13.27 -18.34
N LEU A 83 -22.85 14.25 -19.08
CA LEU A 83 -22.12 15.39 -18.53
C LEU A 83 -23.00 16.22 -17.61
N ILE A 84 -24.25 16.45 -17.99
CA ILE A 84 -25.26 17.17 -17.17
C ILE A 84 -25.54 16.39 -15.89
N ILE A 85 -25.78 15.08 -15.96
CA ILE A 85 -26.00 14.25 -14.78
C ILE A 85 -24.79 14.27 -13.85
N ASN A 86 -23.59 14.07 -14.40
CA ASN A 86 -22.35 14.10 -13.62
C ASN A 86 -22.13 15.47 -12.97
N TRP A 87 -22.37 16.56 -13.72
CA TRP A 87 -22.30 17.90 -13.19
C TRP A 87 -23.26 18.10 -12.01
N PHE A 88 -24.53 17.71 -12.13
CA PHE A 88 -25.50 17.81 -11.04
C PHE A 88 -25.10 16.95 -9.81
N ARG A 89 -24.55 15.76 -10.03
CA ARG A 89 -24.08 14.88 -8.94
C ARG A 89 -22.91 15.50 -8.18
N GLU A 90 -21.96 16.08 -8.90
CA GLU A 90 -20.75 16.68 -8.34
C GLU A 90 -20.96 18.11 -7.86
N SER A 91 -21.99 18.81 -8.33
CA SER A 91 -22.29 20.20 -7.97
C SER A 91 -22.52 20.41 -6.47
N LYS A 92 -22.90 19.37 -5.73
CA LYS A 92 -23.00 19.41 -4.26
C LYS A 92 -21.65 19.74 -3.59
N PHE A 93 -20.53 19.42 -4.24
CA PHE A 93 -19.17 19.63 -3.72
C PHE A 93 -18.45 20.75 -4.46
N ASN A 94 -18.65 20.88 -5.78
CA ASN A 94 -18.02 21.88 -6.62
C ASN A 94 -18.87 22.19 -7.85
N ILE A 95 -19.47 23.37 -7.89
CA ILE A 95 -20.32 23.81 -9.02
C ILE A 95 -19.48 24.01 -10.29
N PHE A 96 -18.25 24.53 -10.14
CA PHE A 96 -17.35 24.85 -11.24
C PHE A 96 -16.37 23.70 -11.47
N ASN A 97 -16.89 22.56 -11.95
CA ASN A 97 -16.07 21.40 -12.36
C ASN A 97 -15.81 21.41 -13.87
N GLU A 98 -15.04 20.41 -14.35
CA GLU A 98 -14.69 20.28 -15.77
C GLU A 98 -15.91 20.10 -16.69
N ASN A 99 -16.95 19.40 -16.22
CA ASN A 99 -18.20 19.22 -16.96
C ASN A 99 -18.89 20.57 -17.20
N PHE A 100 -18.88 21.47 -16.19
CA PHE A 100 -19.41 22.82 -16.33
C PHE A 100 -18.66 23.62 -17.39
N LEU A 101 -17.32 23.56 -17.43
CA LEU A 101 -16.51 24.29 -18.38
C LEU A 101 -16.82 23.87 -19.83
N VAL A 102 -16.91 22.56 -20.08
CA VAL A 102 -17.19 22.01 -21.41
C VAL A 102 -18.62 22.34 -21.86
N LEU A 103 -19.61 22.20 -20.97
CA LEU A 103 -20.99 22.56 -21.27
C LEU A 103 -21.12 24.05 -21.58
N THR A 104 -20.47 24.92 -20.79
CA THR A 104 -20.47 26.38 -21.02
C THR A 104 -19.81 26.72 -22.35
N ALA A 105 -18.70 26.07 -22.69
CA ALA A 105 -18.02 26.30 -23.97
C ALA A 105 -18.87 25.84 -25.17
N THR A 106 -19.54 24.67 -25.04
CA THR A 106 -20.42 24.17 -26.09
C THR A 106 -21.62 25.07 -26.32
N ILE A 107 -22.30 25.47 -25.25
CA ILE A 107 -23.47 26.39 -25.35
C ILE A 107 -23.01 27.75 -25.91
N GLY A 108 -21.87 28.28 -25.44
CA GLY A 108 -21.31 29.53 -25.95
C GLY A 108 -20.98 29.46 -27.45
N GLY A 109 -20.39 28.35 -27.93
CA GLY A 109 -20.12 28.13 -29.35
C GLY A 109 -21.40 28.09 -30.19
N ILE A 110 -22.46 27.44 -29.70
CA ILE A 110 -23.76 27.44 -30.39
C ILE A 110 -24.34 28.86 -30.46
N VAL A 111 -24.24 29.65 -29.40
CA VAL A 111 -24.76 31.03 -29.33
C VAL A 111 -24.04 31.97 -30.30
N ILE A 112 -22.75 31.80 -30.53
CA ILE A 112 -21.98 32.61 -31.50
C ILE A 112 -22.04 32.06 -32.93
N HIS A 113 -22.90 31.08 -33.20
CA HIS A 113 -23.12 30.40 -34.51
C HIS A 113 -21.95 29.51 -34.97
N GLU A 114 -21.01 29.14 -34.09
CA GLU A 114 -19.98 28.14 -34.37
C GLU A 114 -20.47 26.73 -34.00
N THR A 115 -21.67 26.36 -34.48
CA THR A 115 -22.42 25.19 -34.04
C THR A 115 -21.69 23.87 -34.32
N PHE A 116 -21.10 23.73 -35.53
CA PHE A 116 -20.36 22.51 -35.87
C PHE A 116 -19.15 22.29 -34.94
N GLU A 117 -18.37 23.34 -34.70
CA GLU A 117 -17.22 23.26 -33.81
C GLU A 117 -17.62 22.97 -32.36
N ALA A 118 -18.73 23.55 -31.90
CA ALA A 118 -19.27 23.29 -30.56
C ALA A 118 -19.74 21.85 -30.38
N LEU A 119 -20.42 21.28 -31.36
CA LEU A 119 -20.85 19.87 -31.35
C LEU A 119 -19.64 18.92 -31.48
N LEU A 120 -18.67 19.27 -32.29
CA LEU A 120 -17.43 18.50 -32.43
C LEU A 120 -16.62 18.51 -31.14
N LEU A 121 -16.55 19.67 -30.47
CA LEU A 121 -15.90 19.83 -29.15
C LEU A 121 -16.47 18.82 -28.14
N ILE A 122 -17.78 18.83 -27.92
CA ILE A 122 -18.41 17.98 -26.90
C ILE A 122 -18.32 16.49 -27.27
N SER A 123 -18.40 16.15 -28.57
CA SER A 123 -18.29 14.78 -29.06
C SER A 123 -16.87 14.23 -28.88
N LEU A 124 -15.84 15.03 -29.21
CA LEU A 124 -14.43 14.67 -28.99
C LEU A 124 -14.08 14.57 -27.50
N PHE A 125 -14.62 15.49 -26.67
CA PHE A 125 -14.43 15.44 -25.23
C PHE A 125 -14.99 14.12 -24.65
N ARG A 126 -16.22 13.76 -25.01
CA ARG A 126 -16.87 12.51 -24.58
C ARG A 126 -16.10 11.28 -25.03
N LEU A 127 -15.61 11.28 -26.25
CA LEU A 127 -14.77 10.19 -26.75
C LEU A 127 -13.47 10.08 -25.95
N GLY A 128 -12.82 11.22 -25.71
CA GLY A 128 -11.60 11.30 -24.91
C GLY A 128 -11.82 10.80 -23.47
N GLU A 129 -12.88 11.24 -22.81
CA GLU A 129 -13.28 10.76 -21.48
C GLU A 129 -13.50 9.24 -21.46
N SER A 130 -14.20 8.70 -22.48
CA SER A 130 -14.45 7.26 -22.58
C SER A 130 -13.16 6.45 -22.77
N ILE A 131 -12.22 6.92 -23.61
CA ILE A 131 -10.91 6.28 -23.82
C ILE A 131 -10.07 6.32 -22.54
N GLN A 132 -10.04 7.46 -21.84
CA GLN A 132 -9.31 7.64 -20.58
C GLN A 132 -9.86 6.71 -19.50
N ASN A 133 -11.17 6.60 -19.35
CA ASN A 133 -11.82 5.71 -18.41
C ASN A 133 -11.50 4.23 -18.69
N ILE A 134 -11.52 3.82 -19.96
CA ILE A 134 -11.12 2.46 -20.36
C ILE A 134 -9.65 2.19 -20.04
N ALA A 135 -8.75 3.15 -20.29
CA ALA A 135 -7.34 3.02 -19.99
C ALA A 135 -7.09 2.89 -18.49
N LEU A 136 -7.79 3.66 -17.67
CA LEU A 136 -7.75 3.60 -16.20
C LEU A 136 -8.22 2.25 -15.68
N ILE A 137 -9.42 1.80 -16.09
CA ILE A 137 -10.01 0.52 -15.65
C ILE A 137 -9.10 -0.64 -16.06
N LYS A 138 -8.66 -0.71 -17.31
CA LYS A 138 -7.73 -1.75 -17.77
C LYS A 138 -6.40 -1.74 -17.04
N SER A 139 -5.90 -0.56 -16.66
CA SER A 139 -4.67 -0.45 -15.87
C SER A 139 -4.89 -0.99 -14.45
N GLN A 140 -5.99 -0.63 -13.81
CA GLN A 140 -6.36 -1.13 -12.48
C GLN A 140 -6.61 -2.64 -12.51
N GLU A 141 -7.32 -3.17 -13.49
CA GLU A 141 -7.55 -4.61 -13.68
C GLU A 141 -6.24 -5.37 -13.92
N ARG A 142 -5.31 -4.84 -14.71
CA ARG A 142 -3.99 -5.46 -14.92
C ARG A 142 -3.15 -5.49 -13.65
N ILE A 143 -3.22 -4.46 -12.81
CA ILE A 143 -2.56 -4.44 -11.51
C ILE A 143 -3.23 -5.48 -10.61
N ARG A 144 -4.56 -5.50 -10.57
CA ARG A 144 -5.37 -6.44 -9.79
C ARG A 144 -5.15 -7.89 -10.21
N SER A 145 -5.28 -8.22 -11.50
CA SER A 145 -5.11 -9.59 -12.01
C SER A 145 -3.68 -10.13 -11.87
N ARG A 146 -2.68 -9.26 -11.97
CA ARG A 146 -1.28 -9.66 -11.75
C ARG A 146 -0.94 -9.90 -10.28
N ILE A 147 -1.66 -9.25 -9.37
CA ILE A 147 -1.51 -9.47 -7.92
C ILE A 147 -2.37 -10.67 -7.50
N PHE A 148 -3.53 -10.83 -8.12
CA PHE A 148 -4.56 -11.75 -7.67
C PHE A 148 -5.22 -12.51 -8.83
N ASP A 149 -4.61 -13.61 -9.26
CA ASP A 149 -5.36 -14.70 -9.92
C ASP A 149 -6.12 -15.45 -8.81
N ILE A 150 -7.21 -14.85 -8.33
CA ILE A 150 -7.96 -15.37 -7.18
C ILE A 150 -8.85 -16.49 -7.67
N TYR A 151 -8.45 -17.72 -7.36
CA TYR A 151 -9.38 -18.82 -7.34
C TYR A 151 -10.23 -18.71 -6.07
N THR A 152 -11.50 -18.40 -6.22
CA THR A 152 -12.45 -18.28 -5.10
C THR A 152 -12.88 -19.63 -4.54
N LYS A 153 -12.44 -20.75 -5.11
CA LYS A 153 -12.86 -22.10 -4.71
C LYS A 153 -11.75 -22.83 -3.98
N VAL A 154 -12.10 -23.39 -2.83
CA VAL A 154 -11.22 -24.12 -1.92
C VAL A 154 -11.69 -25.56 -1.79
N ARG A 155 -10.76 -26.50 -1.73
CA ARG A 155 -11.03 -27.93 -1.56
C ARG A 155 -11.00 -28.28 -0.08
N VAL A 156 -12.15 -28.55 0.51
CA VAL A 156 -12.29 -28.87 1.93
C VAL A 156 -12.53 -30.37 2.09
N LYS A 157 -11.88 -30.98 3.07
CA LYS A 157 -12.04 -32.36 3.50
C LYS A 157 -13.27 -32.46 4.41
N ILE A 158 -14.31 -33.25 4.01
CA ILE A 158 -15.52 -33.42 4.81
C ILE A 158 -15.41 -34.65 5.71
N ASN A 159 -14.97 -35.80 5.14
CA ASN A 159 -14.73 -37.05 5.84
C ASN A 159 -13.47 -37.73 5.30
N GLU A 160 -13.01 -38.83 5.93
CA GLU A 160 -11.88 -39.59 5.39
C GLU A 160 -12.18 -40.05 3.95
N GLY A 161 -11.56 -39.39 2.96
CA GLY A 161 -11.65 -39.70 1.54
C GLY A 161 -12.63 -38.87 0.71
N GLU A 162 -13.45 -38.00 1.28
CA GLU A 162 -14.34 -37.10 0.53
C GLU A 162 -13.83 -35.65 0.52
N GLU A 163 -13.50 -35.16 -0.69
CA GLU A 163 -13.14 -33.76 -0.96
C GLU A 163 -14.34 -33.02 -1.57
N LYS A 164 -14.64 -31.84 -1.08
CA LYS A 164 -15.65 -30.94 -1.68
C LYS A 164 -15.04 -29.61 -2.05
N LEU A 165 -15.33 -29.15 -3.25
CA LEU A 165 -14.96 -27.80 -3.71
C LEU A 165 -16.05 -26.83 -3.25
N ILE A 166 -15.72 -25.93 -2.33
CA ILE A 166 -16.62 -24.88 -1.82
C ILE A 166 -16.08 -23.50 -2.13
N ASP A 167 -16.90 -22.47 -1.99
CA ASP A 167 -16.44 -21.09 -2.07
C ASP A 167 -15.55 -20.76 -0.86
N ALA A 168 -14.52 -19.95 -1.06
CA ALA A 168 -13.59 -19.55 -0.01
C ALA A 168 -14.31 -18.82 1.16
N HIS A 169 -15.39 -18.09 0.84
CA HIS A 169 -16.21 -17.41 1.84
C HIS A 169 -16.99 -18.36 2.76
N ASP A 170 -17.22 -19.61 2.32
CA ASP A 170 -17.94 -20.60 3.10
C ASP A 170 -17.03 -21.39 4.06
N VAL A 171 -15.71 -21.20 3.99
CA VAL A 171 -14.73 -21.92 4.83
C VAL A 171 -14.74 -21.36 6.25
N LYS A 172 -14.82 -22.26 7.22
CA LYS A 172 -14.82 -21.95 8.65
C LYS A 172 -13.45 -22.19 9.28
N VAL A 173 -13.18 -21.47 10.36
CA VAL A 173 -11.99 -21.73 11.18
C VAL A 173 -12.00 -23.19 11.66
N ASN A 174 -10.86 -23.85 11.56
CA ASN A 174 -10.59 -25.26 11.81
C ASN A 174 -11.03 -26.24 10.70
N ASP A 175 -11.57 -25.78 9.58
CA ASP A 175 -11.77 -26.65 8.42
C ASP A 175 -10.42 -27.13 7.88
N THR A 176 -10.38 -28.38 7.40
CA THR A 176 -9.18 -28.94 6.77
C THR A 176 -9.25 -28.73 5.27
N ILE A 177 -8.28 -28.01 4.74
CA ILE A 177 -8.17 -27.63 3.32
C ILE A 177 -7.08 -28.48 2.69
N ILE A 178 -7.36 -29.06 1.52
CA ILE A 178 -6.41 -29.86 0.73
C ILE A 178 -5.87 -28.99 -0.39
N ILE A 179 -4.54 -28.91 -0.49
CA ILE A 179 -3.83 -28.09 -1.48
C ILE A 179 -2.89 -29.00 -2.26
N LYS A 180 -3.21 -29.18 -3.54
CA LYS A 180 -2.42 -30.02 -4.46
C LYS A 180 -1.23 -29.23 -5.06
N PRO A 181 -0.22 -29.92 -5.58
CA PRO A 181 0.89 -29.26 -6.31
C PRO A 181 0.37 -28.33 -7.40
N GLY A 182 0.92 -27.11 -7.47
CA GLY A 182 0.51 -26.05 -8.38
C GLY A 182 -0.71 -25.24 -7.91
N GLU A 183 -1.41 -25.65 -6.85
CA GLU A 183 -2.54 -24.89 -6.29
C GLU A 183 -2.05 -23.79 -5.34
N ARG A 184 -2.84 -22.73 -5.27
CA ARG A 184 -2.57 -21.58 -4.40
C ARG A 184 -3.25 -21.77 -3.04
N ILE A 185 -2.56 -21.43 -1.97
CA ILE A 185 -3.11 -21.34 -0.62
C ILE A 185 -4.00 -20.10 -0.56
N ILE A 186 -5.29 -20.26 -0.28
CA ILE A 186 -6.27 -19.16 -0.32
C ILE A 186 -6.55 -18.62 1.09
N ILE A 187 -6.41 -19.45 2.11
CA ILE A 187 -6.71 -19.12 3.52
C ILE A 187 -5.47 -19.41 4.35
N ASP A 188 -5.16 -18.56 5.32
CA ASP A 188 -4.06 -18.76 6.24
C ASP A 188 -4.31 -19.99 7.11
N GLY A 189 -3.31 -20.85 7.25
CA GLY A 189 -3.48 -22.14 7.92
C GLY A 189 -2.21 -22.69 8.55
N GLU A 190 -2.36 -23.83 9.23
CA GLU A 190 -1.28 -24.64 9.79
C GLU A 190 -1.29 -26.01 9.11
N VAL A 191 -0.14 -26.51 8.70
CA VAL A 191 0.00 -27.83 8.06
C VAL A 191 -0.31 -28.92 9.08
N VAL A 192 -1.35 -29.71 8.80
CA VAL A 192 -1.75 -30.86 9.63
C VAL A 192 -1.10 -32.13 9.11
N GLU A 193 -1.02 -32.26 7.77
CA GLU A 193 -0.47 -33.44 7.11
C GLU A 193 0.20 -33.03 5.78
N GLY A 194 1.28 -33.72 5.44
CA GLY A 194 2.05 -33.47 4.23
C GLY A 194 3.34 -32.70 4.48
N GLU A 195 4.19 -32.72 3.46
CA GLU A 195 5.44 -31.96 3.37
C GLU A 195 5.60 -31.47 1.93
N SER A 196 5.96 -30.20 1.75
CA SER A 196 6.12 -29.59 0.43
C SER A 196 7.02 -28.38 0.48
N TYR A 197 7.39 -27.87 -0.72
CA TYR A 197 7.90 -26.53 -0.89
C TYR A 197 6.77 -25.59 -1.30
N ILE A 198 6.73 -24.40 -0.70
CA ILE A 198 5.77 -23.35 -1.06
C ILE A 198 6.53 -22.14 -1.63
N ASP A 199 6.05 -21.63 -2.75
CA ASP A 199 6.53 -20.37 -3.34
C ASP A 199 5.76 -19.20 -2.71
N THR A 200 6.47 -18.41 -1.92
CA THR A 200 5.96 -17.20 -1.28
C THR A 200 6.37 -15.92 -2.02
N SER A 201 7.03 -16.04 -3.17
CA SER A 201 7.64 -14.90 -3.89
C SER A 201 6.66 -13.78 -4.23
N GLN A 202 5.41 -14.12 -4.52
CA GLN A 202 4.36 -13.15 -4.84
C GLN A 202 3.84 -12.38 -3.61
N ILE A 203 4.16 -12.85 -2.40
CA ILE A 203 3.71 -12.26 -1.14
C ILE A 203 4.87 -11.58 -0.44
N THR A 204 5.96 -12.34 -0.23
CA THR A 204 7.14 -11.88 0.51
C THR A 204 8.18 -11.21 -0.39
N GLY A 205 8.11 -11.47 -1.70
CA GLY A 205 9.12 -11.06 -2.69
C GLY A 205 10.44 -11.84 -2.56
N GLU A 206 10.47 -12.94 -1.78
CA GLU A 206 11.64 -13.80 -1.66
C GLU A 206 11.62 -14.86 -2.76
N PRO A 207 12.67 -14.99 -3.58
CA PRO A 207 12.64 -15.87 -4.76
C PRO A 207 12.83 -17.36 -4.43
N LEU A 208 13.24 -17.70 -3.21
CA LEU A 208 13.50 -19.09 -2.81
C LEU A 208 12.26 -19.71 -2.17
N PRO A 209 11.80 -20.88 -2.65
CA PRO A 209 10.72 -21.61 -2.00
C PRO A 209 11.07 -22.03 -0.57
N ILE A 210 10.07 -22.03 0.30
CA ILE A 210 10.21 -22.40 1.70
C ILE A 210 9.68 -23.82 1.90
N GLN A 211 10.47 -24.68 2.52
CA GLN A 211 10.00 -26.02 2.93
C GLN A 211 9.05 -25.91 4.12
N VAL A 212 7.90 -26.55 4.01
CA VAL A 212 6.87 -26.61 5.06
C VAL A 212 6.52 -28.06 5.37
N LYS A 213 6.30 -28.35 6.64
CA LYS A 213 5.94 -29.66 7.20
C LYS A 213 4.91 -29.52 8.29
N LYS A 214 4.42 -30.63 8.82
CA LYS A 214 3.43 -30.64 9.90
C LYS A 214 3.80 -29.72 11.06
N GLY A 215 2.86 -28.84 11.42
CA GLY A 215 2.99 -27.81 12.46
C GLY A 215 3.49 -26.46 11.96
N ASP A 216 3.92 -26.34 10.71
CA ASP A 216 4.34 -25.06 10.14
C ASP A 216 3.13 -24.24 9.67
N LYS A 217 3.20 -22.93 9.84
CA LYS A 217 2.17 -22.01 9.34
C LYS A 217 2.39 -21.69 7.87
N VAL A 218 1.31 -21.58 7.12
CA VAL A 218 1.30 -21.20 5.71
C VAL A 218 0.40 -19.98 5.50
N ILE A 219 0.85 -19.10 4.61
CA ILE A 219 0.21 -17.79 4.36
C ILE A 219 -0.57 -17.88 3.05
N SER A 220 -1.78 -17.34 3.04
CA SER A 220 -2.61 -17.21 1.84
C SER A 220 -1.93 -16.37 0.76
N GLY A 221 -2.09 -16.79 -0.50
CA GLY A 221 -1.39 -16.22 -1.66
C GLY A 221 -0.13 -16.99 -2.08
N SER A 222 0.44 -17.87 -1.21
CA SER A 222 1.55 -18.77 -1.57
C SER A 222 1.08 -19.85 -2.54
N VAL A 223 2.01 -20.40 -3.34
CA VAL A 223 1.75 -21.51 -4.27
C VAL A 223 2.43 -22.77 -3.77
N ASN A 224 1.70 -23.85 -3.67
CA ASN A 224 2.24 -25.16 -3.34
C ASN A 224 2.99 -25.76 -4.54
N ILE A 225 4.23 -26.24 -4.36
CA ILE A 225 5.08 -26.68 -5.49
C ILE A 225 5.00 -28.20 -5.67
N ASP A 226 5.30 -28.99 -4.65
CA ASP A 226 5.55 -30.44 -4.81
C ASP A 226 4.48 -31.34 -4.21
N GLY A 227 4.43 -31.47 -2.89
CA GLY A 227 3.58 -32.40 -2.18
C GLY A 227 2.15 -31.91 -2.02
N THR A 228 1.21 -32.82 -1.76
CA THR A 228 -0.13 -32.43 -1.30
C THR A 228 -0.05 -32.03 0.16
N LEU A 229 -0.57 -30.86 0.50
CA LEU A 229 -0.67 -30.35 1.86
C LEU A 229 -2.11 -30.42 2.35
N GLU A 230 -2.32 -30.91 3.56
CA GLU A 230 -3.55 -30.69 4.31
C GLU A 230 -3.28 -29.60 5.34
N ILE A 231 -3.97 -28.47 5.21
CA ILE A 231 -3.86 -27.35 6.14
C ILE A 231 -5.14 -27.16 6.92
N LYS A 232 -5.02 -26.82 8.18
CA LYS A 232 -6.12 -26.43 9.05
C LYS A 232 -6.27 -24.91 8.96
N ALA A 233 -7.45 -24.43 8.55
CA ALA A 233 -7.75 -23.01 8.48
C ALA A 233 -7.63 -22.37 9.87
N LEU A 234 -6.78 -21.38 10.02
CA LEU A 234 -6.62 -20.60 11.25
C LEU A 234 -7.59 -19.42 11.31
N GLU A 235 -8.00 -18.92 10.16
CA GLU A 235 -8.88 -17.77 10.01
C GLU A 235 -9.94 -17.99 8.93
N THR A 236 -10.95 -17.12 8.83
CA THR A 236 -11.88 -17.10 7.70
C THR A 236 -11.23 -16.43 6.48
N PHE A 237 -11.83 -16.60 5.30
CA PHE A 237 -11.31 -15.97 4.08
C PHE A 237 -11.20 -14.45 4.21
N GLU A 238 -12.21 -13.77 4.80
CA GLU A 238 -12.23 -12.31 5.03
C GLU A 238 -11.11 -11.83 5.97
N ASN A 239 -10.67 -12.71 6.85
CA ASN A 239 -9.56 -12.45 7.77
C ASN A 239 -8.21 -12.90 7.23
N SER A 240 -8.19 -13.61 6.09
CA SER A 240 -6.95 -14.07 5.46
C SER A 240 -6.09 -12.90 4.99
N TYR A 241 -4.78 -13.13 4.95
CA TYR A 241 -3.80 -12.14 4.51
C TYR A 241 -4.11 -11.61 3.12
N ILE A 242 -4.41 -12.50 2.17
CA ILE A 242 -4.69 -12.13 0.78
C ILE A 242 -5.94 -11.24 0.66
N TYR A 243 -7.00 -11.54 1.42
CA TYR A 243 -8.23 -10.75 1.40
C TYR A 243 -8.01 -9.33 1.96
N LYS A 244 -7.31 -9.22 3.10
CA LYS A 244 -6.95 -7.91 3.68
C LYS A 244 -6.09 -7.07 2.75
N LEU A 245 -5.20 -7.71 2.01
CA LEU A 245 -4.41 -7.04 0.99
C LEU A 245 -5.29 -6.49 -0.14
N ILE A 246 -6.29 -7.28 -0.60
CA ILE A 246 -7.28 -6.85 -1.60
C ILE A 246 -8.10 -5.69 -1.07
N GLU A 247 -8.67 -5.82 0.12
CA GLU A 247 -9.49 -4.78 0.75
C GLU A 247 -8.70 -3.48 0.93
N THR A 248 -7.43 -3.57 1.32
CA THR A 248 -6.54 -2.41 1.43
C THR A 248 -6.38 -1.71 0.08
N ILE A 249 -6.17 -2.46 -1.00
CA ILE A 249 -6.05 -1.89 -2.36
C ILE A 249 -7.39 -1.30 -2.83
N GLU A 250 -8.52 -1.91 -2.49
CA GLU A 250 -9.85 -1.40 -2.83
C GLU A 250 -10.24 -0.16 -2.02
N SER A 251 -9.88 -0.11 -0.74
CA SER A 251 -10.13 1.06 0.12
C SER A 251 -9.31 2.28 -0.29
N MET A 252 -8.14 2.09 -0.92
CA MET A 252 -7.36 3.17 -1.54
C MET A 252 -8.16 3.91 -2.63
N LYS A 253 -9.09 3.23 -3.30
CA LYS A 253 -9.96 3.80 -4.33
C LYS A 253 -10.95 4.83 -3.76
N ASN A 254 -11.39 4.64 -2.52
CA ASN A 254 -12.45 5.44 -1.91
C ASN A 254 -11.95 6.59 -1.01
N ASN A 255 -10.67 6.60 -0.60
CA ASN A 255 -10.16 7.52 0.43
C ASN A 255 -8.86 8.26 0.05
N SER A 256 -8.52 8.38 -1.23
CA SER A 256 -7.24 8.98 -1.59
C SER A 256 -7.18 10.46 -1.21
N LYS A 257 -6.25 10.81 -0.30
CA LYS A 257 -5.87 12.21 -0.03
C LYS A 257 -5.48 12.94 -1.32
N THR A 258 -5.09 12.20 -2.33
CA THR A 258 -4.78 12.68 -3.69
C THR A 258 -6.03 13.21 -4.39
N GLU A 259 -7.21 12.56 -4.26
CA GLU A 259 -8.48 13.08 -4.77
C GLU A 259 -8.88 14.37 -4.05
N ARG A 260 -8.66 14.44 -2.73
CA ARG A 260 -8.90 15.68 -1.97
C ARG A 260 -7.97 16.81 -2.42
N PHE A 261 -6.71 16.52 -2.72
CA PHE A 261 -5.75 17.51 -3.24
C PHE A 261 -6.16 18.01 -4.63
N ILE A 262 -6.57 17.10 -5.53
CA ILE A 262 -7.09 17.44 -6.85
C ILE A 262 -8.39 18.25 -6.74
N SER A 263 -9.31 17.85 -5.88
CA SER A 263 -10.54 18.58 -5.59
C SER A 263 -10.26 19.98 -5.01
N GLN A 264 -9.27 20.13 -4.15
CA GLN A 264 -8.84 21.42 -3.63
C GLN A 264 -8.25 22.32 -4.70
N ILE A 265 -7.42 21.78 -5.59
CA ILE A 265 -6.88 22.55 -6.74
C ILE A 265 -8.04 23.02 -7.62
N SER A 266 -8.95 22.14 -8.01
CA SER A 266 -10.11 22.47 -8.85
C SER A 266 -10.97 23.57 -8.22
N LYS A 267 -11.14 23.55 -6.89
CA LYS A 267 -11.93 24.55 -6.15
C LYS A 267 -11.41 26.00 -6.33
N TYR A 268 -10.12 26.20 -6.43
CA TYR A 268 -9.52 27.53 -6.61
C TYR A 268 -9.17 27.83 -8.06
N TYR A 269 -8.68 26.84 -8.78
CA TYR A 269 -8.24 26.97 -10.16
C TYR A 269 -9.37 27.32 -11.11
N THR A 270 -10.49 26.60 -11.06
CA THR A 270 -11.59 26.77 -12.02
C THR A 270 -12.24 28.16 -11.93
N PRO A 271 -12.56 28.73 -10.74
CA PRO A 271 -13.05 30.12 -10.66
C PRO A 271 -12.06 31.16 -11.21
N ILE A 272 -10.76 30.96 -11.01
CA ILE A 272 -9.73 31.86 -11.57
C ILE A 272 -9.77 31.81 -13.11
N ILE A 273 -9.85 30.64 -13.69
CA ILE A 273 -9.94 30.44 -15.15
C ILE A 273 -11.18 31.11 -15.72
N ILE A 274 -12.33 30.92 -15.07
CA ILE A 274 -13.58 31.60 -15.48
C ILE A 274 -13.42 33.11 -15.40
N GLY A 275 -12.82 33.63 -14.34
CA GLY A 275 -12.54 35.07 -14.20
C GLY A 275 -11.65 35.61 -15.32
N ILE A 276 -10.56 34.89 -15.66
CA ILE A 276 -9.68 35.27 -16.78
C ILE A 276 -10.44 35.20 -18.11
N SER A 277 -11.23 34.14 -18.33
CA SER A 277 -12.05 33.99 -19.54
C SER A 277 -13.05 35.16 -19.70
N MET A 278 -13.69 35.58 -18.61
CA MET A 278 -14.55 36.77 -18.61
C MET A 278 -13.77 38.06 -18.93
N LEU A 279 -12.57 38.24 -18.38
CA LEU A 279 -11.72 39.42 -18.70
C LEU A 279 -11.32 39.46 -20.16
N ILE A 280 -11.08 38.31 -20.81
CA ILE A 280 -10.79 38.21 -22.26
C ILE A 280 -11.94 38.79 -23.10
N VAL A 281 -13.19 38.69 -22.63
CA VAL A 281 -14.36 39.25 -23.30
C VAL A 281 -14.63 40.72 -22.87
N ILE A 282 -14.59 41.00 -21.58
CA ILE A 282 -14.99 42.29 -21.01
C ILE A 282 -14.02 43.42 -21.41
N ILE A 283 -12.70 43.16 -21.40
CA ILE A 283 -11.71 44.18 -21.73
C ILE A 283 -11.89 44.72 -23.18
N PRO A 284 -11.98 43.83 -24.21
CA PRO A 284 -12.25 44.29 -25.58
C PRO A 284 -13.64 44.91 -25.74
N ALA A 285 -14.65 44.43 -25.02
CA ALA A 285 -16.00 44.98 -25.05
C ALA A 285 -16.01 46.47 -24.58
N ILE A 286 -15.30 46.74 -23.46
CA ILE A 286 -15.13 48.11 -22.95
C ILE A 286 -14.28 48.99 -23.90
N ALA A 287 -13.27 48.40 -24.53
CA ALA A 287 -12.44 49.07 -25.52
C ALA A 287 -13.15 49.38 -26.85
N GLY A 288 -14.40 48.99 -27.02
CA GLY A 288 -15.23 49.31 -28.18
C GLY A 288 -14.87 48.51 -29.44
N THR A 289 -14.32 47.33 -29.32
CA THR A 289 -13.98 46.44 -30.46
C THR A 289 -15.20 46.00 -31.22
N GLN A 290 -15.20 46.14 -32.56
CA GLN A 290 -16.32 45.79 -33.44
C GLN A 290 -16.57 44.29 -33.58
N ASN A 291 -15.63 43.41 -33.14
CA ASN A 291 -15.70 41.94 -33.33
C ASN A 291 -15.77 41.18 -32.00
N LEU A 292 -16.82 41.43 -31.21
CA LEU A 292 -16.99 40.78 -29.90
C LEU A 292 -17.09 39.25 -29.99
N ASN A 293 -17.71 38.74 -31.06
CA ASN A 293 -17.84 37.29 -31.27
C ASN A 293 -16.48 36.59 -31.34
N ASN A 294 -15.46 37.19 -31.95
CA ASN A 294 -14.11 36.65 -32.01
C ASN A 294 -13.46 36.59 -30.61
N TRP A 295 -13.72 37.56 -29.73
CA TRP A 295 -13.20 37.56 -28.39
C TRP A 295 -13.92 36.52 -27.49
N ILE A 296 -15.23 36.36 -27.71
CA ILE A 296 -16.00 35.27 -27.07
C ILE A 296 -15.44 33.91 -27.50
N TYR A 297 -15.21 33.72 -28.80
CA TYR A 297 -14.61 32.48 -29.34
C TYR A 297 -13.24 32.18 -28.70
N LYS A 298 -12.35 33.17 -28.61
CA LYS A 298 -11.05 33.04 -27.92
C LYS A 298 -11.19 32.70 -26.44
N ALA A 299 -12.17 33.29 -25.76
CA ALA A 299 -12.46 33.00 -24.35
C ALA A 299 -12.98 31.57 -24.16
N LEU A 300 -13.80 31.06 -25.10
CA LEU A 300 -14.26 29.66 -25.08
C LEU A 300 -13.10 28.68 -25.29
N ILE A 301 -12.20 28.95 -26.25
CA ILE A 301 -10.99 28.16 -26.45
C ILE A 301 -10.15 28.14 -25.16
N PHE A 302 -9.92 29.31 -24.55
CA PHE A 302 -9.17 29.42 -23.31
C PHE A 302 -9.82 28.59 -22.18
N LEU A 303 -11.13 28.63 -22.06
CA LEU A 303 -11.91 27.91 -21.04
C LEU A 303 -11.72 26.39 -21.18
N VAL A 304 -11.78 25.87 -22.40
CA VAL A 304 -11.64 24.43 -22.69
C VAL A 304 -10.21 23.91 -22.40
N ILE A 305 -9.19 24.63 -22.85
CA ILE A 305 -7.79 24.23 -22.66
C ILE A 305 -7.40 24.23 -21.18
N ALA A 306 -8.02 25.08 -20.40
CA ALA A 306 -7.73 25.22 -18.98
C ALA A 306 -8.12 24.01 -18.12
N CYS A 307 -8.85 22.99 -18.64
CA CYS A 307 -9.16 21.78 -17.87
C CYS A 307 -7.88 21.04 -17.43
N PRO A 308 -7.68 20.72 -16.15
CA PRO A 308 -6.48 20.00 -15.68
C PRO A 308 -6.52 18.48 -15.89
N CYS A 309 -7.31 17.97 -16.86
CA CYS A 309 -7.65 16.55 -17.04
C CYS A 309 -6.42 15.62 -17.07
N ALA A 310 -5.34 16.01 -17.75
CA ALA A 310 -4.12 15.23 -17.86
C ALA A 310 -3.45 14.99 -16.49
N ILE A 311 -3.46 15.99 -15.60
CA ILE A 311 -2.86 15.90 -14.27
C ILE A 311 -3.77 15.06 -13.35
N VAL A 312 -5.08 15.30 -13.39
CA VAL A 312 -6.09 14.62 -12.57
C VAL A 312 -6.02 13.11 -12.74
N ILE A 313 -5.74 12.62 -13.95
CA ILE A 313 -5.72 11.19 -14.27
C ILE A 313 -4.32 10.60 -14.09
N SER A 314 -3.27 11.27 -14.58
CA SER A 314 -1.92 10.70 -14.62
C SER A 314 -1.27 10.57 -13.24
N VAL A 315 -1.62 11.46 -12.28
CA VAL A 315 -1.05 11.45 -10.94
C VAL A 315 -1.49 10.22 -10.13
N PRO A 316 -2.80 9.97 -9.92
CA PRO A 316 -3.24 8.75 -9.24
C PRO A 316 -2.72 7.48 -9.91
N LEU A 317 -2.74 7.43 -11.23
CA LEU A 317 -2.28 6.27 -11.99
C LEU A 317 -0.81 5.92 -11.72
N ALA A 318 0.06 6.94 -11.63
CA ALA A 318 1.47 6.75 -11.31
C ALA A 318 1.67 6.16 -9.91
N TYR A 319 0.94 6.65 -8.90
CA TYR A 319 0.98 6.13 -7.54
C TYR A 319 0.40 4.72 -7.44
N PHE A 320 -0.76 4.46 -8.05
CA PHE A 320 -1.36 3.11 -8.07
C PHE A 320 -0.42 2.08 -8.69
N ARG A 321 0.23 2.44 -9.80
CA ARG A 321 1.21 1.56 -10.43
C ARG A 321 2.38 1.25 -9.51
N ALA A 322 2.95 2.25 -8.85
CA ALA A 322 4.08 2.06 -7.94
C ALA A 322 3.71 1.15 -6.76
N ILE A 323 2.54 1.36 -6.16
CA ILE A 323 2.01 0.51 -5.09
C ILE A 323 1.81 -0.92 -5.61
N GLY A 324 1.27 -1.09 -6.81
CA GLY A 324 1.12 -2.40 -7.42
C GLY A 324 2.45 -3.12 -7.72
N GLU A 325 3.52 -2.39 -8.03
CA GLU A 325 4.87 -2.96 -8.20
C GLU A 325 5.49 -3.31 -6.84
N LEU A 326 5.36 -2.44 -5.83
CA LEU A 326 5.85 -2.68 -4.46
C LEU A 326 5.11 -3.84 -3.77
N SER A 327 3.82 -4.01 -4.03
CA SER A 327 3.04 -5.13 -3.47
C SER A 327 3.56 -6.49 -3.93
N LYS A 328 4.10 -6.60 -5.16
CA LYS A 328 4.76 -7.83 -5.63
C LYS A 328 6.07 -8.14 -4.91
N GLU A 329 6.67 -7.13 -4.33
CA GLU A 329 7.89 -7.25 -3.53
C GLU A 329 7.54 -7.46 -2.04
N GLY A 330 6.26 -7.71 -1.70
CA GLY A 330 5.79 -7.91 -0.33
C GLY A 330 5.69 -6.63 0.49
N ILE A 331 5.50 -5.48 -0.16
CA ILE A 331 5.36 -4.18 0.50
C ILE A 331 3.95 -3.65 0.25
N VAL A 332 3.14 -3.56 1.29
CA VAL A 332 1.74 -3.18 1.23
C VAL A 332 1.54 -1.79 1.79
N PHE A 333 0.82 -0.94 1.08
CA PHE A 333 0.46 0.42 1.50
C PHE A 333 -1.02 0.49 1.85
N LYS A 334 -1.37 1.26 2.86
CA LYS A 334 -2.75 1.57 3.22
C LYS A 334 -3.34 2.67 2.35
N ASP A 335 -2.53 3.64 1.96
CA ASP A 335 -2.94 4.75 1.11
C ASP A 335 -1.80 5.25 0.19
N THR A 336 -2.19 5.97 -0.86
CA THR A 336 -1.25 6.58 -1.81
C THR A 336 -0.48 7.76 -1.21
N ALA A 337 -1.05 8.42 -0.20
CA ALA A 337 -0.43 9.59 0.43
C ALA A 337 0.80 9.20 1.26
N SER A 338 0.80 8.00 1.85
CA SER A 338 1.96 7.47 2.57
C SER A 338 3.18 7.35 1.64
N LEU A 339 2.99 6.88 0.40
CA LEU A 339 4.07 6.81 -0.58
C LEU A 339 4.59 8.20 -0.97
N ASP A 340 3.72 9.21 -1.16
CA ASP A 340 4.16 10.59 -1.45
C ASP A 340 4.92 11.20 -0.26
N ASN A 341 4.43 11.00 0.96
CA ASN A 341 5.04 11.53 2.17
C ASN A 341 6.42 10.91 2.45
N ILE A 342 6.63 9.62 2.16
CA ILE A 342 7.95 8.97 2.28
C ILE A 342 8.99 9.70 1.44
N SER A 343 8.62 10.19 0.25
CA SER A 343 9.53 10.96 -0.60
C SER A 343 10.08 12.24 0.05
N LYS A 344 9.36 12.74 1.06
CA LYS A 344 9.65 14.01 1.77
C LYS A 344 10.22 13.77 3.17
N ALA A 345 10.23 12.51 3.64
CA ALA A 345 10.67 12.17 4.98
C ALA A 345 12.13 12.54 5.22
N LYS A 346 12.43 13.04 6.43
CA LYS A 346 13.74 13.48 6.86
C LYS A 346 14.22 12.78 8.11
N THR A 347 13.31 12.18 8.88
CA THR A 347 13.60 11.59 10.18
C THR A 347 12.98 10.20 10.27
N ILE A 348 13.76 9.24 10.76
CA ILE A 348 13.29 7.87 11.01
C ILE A 348 13.54 7.51 12.47
N PHE A 349 12.52 6.98 13.12
CA PHE A 349 12.59 6.32 14.42
C PHE A 349 12.49 4.81 14.20
N PHE A 350 13.46 4.07 14.70
CA PHE A 350 13.43 2.62 14.72
C PHE A 350 13.16 2.10 16.11
N ASP A 351 12.27 1.12 16.22
CA ASP A 351 12.34 0.21 17.36
C ASP A 351 13.55 -0.72 17.19
N LYS A 352 14.10 -1.23 18.30
CA LYS A 352 15.22 -2.16 18.25
C LYS A 352 14.76 -3.59 18.06
N THR A 353 13.94 -4.09 18.99
CA THR A 353 13.63 -5.52 19.14
C THR A 353 12.64 -5.97 18.07
N GLY A 354 12.97 -7.04 17.32
CA GLY A 354 12.14 -7.51 16.21
C GLY A 354 12.19 -6.64 14.94
N THR A 355 12.78 -5.43 15.01
CA THR A 355 12.89 -4.49 13.89
C THR A 355 14.32 -4.39 13.37
N LEU A 356 15.27 -3.90 14.15
CA LEU A 356 16.70 -3.91 13.82
C LEU A 356 17.33 -5.27 14.07
N THR A 357 16.69 -6.07 14.91
CA THR A 357 17.09 -7.43 15.24
C THR A 357 16.08 -8.45 14.69
N GLU A 358 16.48 -9.71 14.64
CA GLU A 358 15.62 -10.80 14.13
C GLU A 358 14.60 -11.30 15.16
N GLY A 359 14.65 -10.83 16.42
CA GLY A 359 13.87 -11.39 17.53
C GLY A 359 14.34 -12.82 17.91
N LYS A 360 15.51 -13.21 17.46
CA LYS A 360 16.12 -14.51 17.76
C LYS A 360 17.34 -14.32 18.62
N PHE A 361 17.33 -14.96 19.77
CA PHE A 361 18.50 -14.93 20.66
C PHE A 361 19.66 -15.74 20.08
N GLN A 362 20.87 -15.20 20.21
CA GLN A 362 22.12 -15.92 20.00
C GLN A 362 23.00 -15.81 21.24
N ILE A 363 23.90 -16.77 21.43
CA ILE A 363 24.87 -16.70 22.51
C ILE A 363 25.92 -15.68 22.12
N SER A 364 26.10 -14.64 22.97
CA SER A 364 27.15 -13.64 22.78
C SER A 364 28.45 -14.05 23.47
N HIS A 365 28.38 -14.44 24.73
CA HIS A 365 29.53 -14.86 25.52
C HIS A 365 29.14 -15.97 26.53
N SER A 366 30.10 -16.77 26.92
CA SER A 366 30.02 -17.69 28.05
C SER A 366 31.14 -17.39 29.04
N TYR A 367 30.79 -17.30 30.30
CA TYR A 367 31.72 -17.11 31.38
C TYR A 367 31.72 -18.36 32.28
N THR A 368 32.90 -18.87 32.61
CA THR A 368 33.06 -20.02 33.52
C THR A 368 33.67 -19.60 34.83
N SER A 369 33.17 -20.16 35.92
CA SER A 369 33.75 -20.02 37.24
C SER A 369 35.09 -20.78 37.33
N GLN A 370 35.95 -20.37 38.27
CA GLN A 370 37.27 -20.99 38.44
C GLN A 370 37.18 -22.52 38.59
N GLY A 371 37.95 -23.24 37.79
CA GLY A 371 38.00 -24.69 37.80
C GLY A 371 36.90 -25.40 37.00
N THR A 372 36.15 -24.68 36.14
CA THR A 372 35.15 -25.24 35.22
C THR A 372 35.60 -25.00 33.79
N ASP A 373 35.55 -26.04 32.96
CA ASP A 373 35.78 -25.92 31.53
C ASP A 373 34.52 -25.48 30.80
N ASN A 374 34.68 -24.62 29.78
CA ASN A 374 33.57 -24.04 29.04
C ASN A 374 32.74 -25.11 28.29
N GLU A 375 33.42 -26.11 27.70
CA GLU A 375 32.72 -27.20 26.97
C GLU A 375 31.89 -28.04 27.94
N THR A 376 32.37 -28.29 29.13
CA THR A 376 31.66 -28.99 30.19
C THR A 376 30.44 -28.22 30.65
N MET A 377 30.56 -26.93 30.90
CA MET A 377 29.41 -26.08 31.29
C MET A 377 28.32 -26.03 30.21
N LEU A 378 28.73 -25.83 28.95
CA LEU A 378 27.80 -25.80 27.81
C LEU A 378 27.11 -27.16 27.58
N SER A 379 27.83 -28.29 27.81
CA SER A 379 27.26 -29.64 27.72
C SER A 379 26.19 -29.88 28.77
N ILE A 380 26.45 -29.49 30.02
CA ILE A 380 25.50 -29.57 31.13
C ILE A 380 24.26 -28.71 30.85
N ALA A 381 24.49 -27.46 30.39
CA ALA A 381 23.43 -26.54 30.03
C ALA A 381 22.58 -27.07 28.87
N ASN A 382 23.20 -27.61 27.82
CA ASN A 382 22.50 -28.16 26.66
C ASN A 382 21.54 -29.28 27.06
N VAL A 383 22.01 -30.25 27.85
CA VAL A 383 21.18 -31.41 28.23
C VAL A 383 19.98 -31.00 29.10
N ALA A 384 20.20 -30.10 30.05
CA ALA A 384 19.11 -29.62 30.92
C ALA A 384 18.12 -28.71 30.19
N SER A 385 18.55 -28.00 29.15
CA SER A 385 17.68 -27.14 28.33
C SER A 385 16.73 -27.89 27.40
N LYS A 386 17.01 -29.16 27.06
CA LYS A 386 16.16 -29.98 26.15
C LYS A 386 14.73 -30.18 26.65
N GLY A 387 14.47 -30.03 27.94
CA GLY A 387 13.16 -30.19 28.54
C GLY A 387 12.35 -28.89 28.66
N SER A 388 12.80 -27.77 28.10
CA SER A 388 12.12 -26.49 28.21
C SER A 388 11.79 -25.90 26.83
N ASN A 389 10.60 -25.31 26.72
CA ASN A 389 10.15 -24.57 25.54
C ASN A 389 10.58 -23.10 25.51
N HIS A 390 11.28 -22.64 26.54
CA HIS A 390 11.73 -21.24 26.61
C HIS A 390 12.70 -20.90 25.47
N PRO A 391 12.57 -19.72 24.81
CA PRO A 391 13.44 -19.34 23.67
C PRO A 391 14.93 -19.47 23.95
N LEU A 392 15.41 -19.03 25.12
CA LEU A 392 16.83 -19.17 25.52
C LEU A 392 17.25 -20.63 25.66
N SER A 393 16.37 -21.48 26.20
CA SER A 393 16.62 -22.92 26.34
C SER A 393 16.72 -23.60 24.98
N LYS A 394 15.91 -23.19 24.00
CA LYS A 394 15.99 -23.70 22.62
C LYS A 394 17.34 -23.37 21.98
N VAL A 395 17.87 -22.18 22.19
CA VAL A 395 19.20 -21.78 21.71
C VAL A 395 20.28 -22.66 22.35
N ILE A 396 20.23 -22.85 23.67
CA ILE A 396 21.22 -23.69 24.38
C ILE A 396 21.11 -25.15 23.89
N SER A 397 19.90 -25.68 23.74
CA SER A 397 19.66 -27.07 23.33
C SER A 397 20.09 -27.36 21.88
N SER A 398 20.19 -26.33 21.02
CA SER A 398 20.66 -26.44 19.63
C SER A 398 22.18 -26.48 19.50
N LEU A 399 22.94 -26.26 20.58
CA LEU A 399 24.41 -26.31 20.54
C LEU A 399 24.88 -27.73 20.22
N SER A 400 25.83 -27.84 19.27
CA SER A 400 26.51 -29.09 18.91
C SER A 400 27.64 -29.37 19.91
N VAL A 401 27.28 -29.82 21.11
CA VAL A 401 28.24 -30.18 22.18
C VAL A 401 28.17 -31.70 22.47
N ARG A 402 29.29 -32.33 22.85
CA ARG A 402 29.33 -33.74 23.20
C ARG A 402 28.62 -33.98 24.54
N ASN A 403 27.52 -34.78 24.52
CA ASN A 403 26.67 -35.02 25.67
C ASN A 403 26.54 -36.52 26.01
N ASP A 404 27.42 -37.38 25.52
CA ASP A 404 27.24 -38.83 25.48
C ASP A 404 27.07 -39.49 26.86
N ASN A 405 27.47 -38.84 27.94
CA ASN A 405 27.49 -39.40 29.29
C ASN A 405 26.46 -38.80 30.26
N ILE A 406 25.69 -37.75 29.85
CA ILE A 406 24.75 -37.09 30.75
C ILE A 406 23.31 -37.53 30.42
N LYS A 407 22.68 -38.23 31.37
CA LYS A 407 21.27 -38.66 31.26
C LYS A 407 20.42 -37.91 32.28
N VAL A 408 19.39 -37.21 31.81
CA VAL A 408 18.44 -36.54 32.66
C VAL A 408 17.26 -37.47 32.94
N ASN A 409 16.95 -37.62 34.20
CA ASN A 409 15.86 -38.48 34.70
C ASN A 409 14.55 -37.69 34.89
N LYS A 410 14.65 -36.40 35.28
CA LYS A 410 13.51 -35.52 35.55
C LYS A 410 13.82 -34.08 35.21
N HIS A 411 12.89 -33.41 34.55
CA HIS A 411 12.89 -31.98 34.33
C HIS A 411 11.78 -31.31 35.14
N LEU A 412 12.10 -30.18 35.75
CA LEU A 412 11.16 -29.31 36.43
C LEU A 412 11.35 -27.89 35.92
N GLU A 413 10.39 -27.39 35.15
CA GLU A 413 10.37 -25.99 34.70
C GLU A 413 9.71 -25.12 35.78
N LEU A 414 10.38 -24.07 36.19
CA LEU A 414 9.91 -23.09 37.18
C LEU A 414 9.62 -21.78 36.46
N PRO A 415 8.34 -21.46 36.17
CA PRO A 415 7.97 -20.26 35.45
C PRO A 415 8.56 -18.99 36.07
N GLY A 416 9.22 -18.15 35.25
CA GLY A 416 9.87 -16.92 35.70
C GLY A 416 11.23 -17.10 36.40
N TYR A 417 11.71 -18.35 36.60
CA TYR A 417 12.98 -18.65 37.24
C TYR A 417 13.94 -19.41 36.31
N GLY A 418 13.51 -20.52 35.70
CA GLY A 418 14.34 -21.37 34.85
C GLY A 418 13.98 -22.85 34.97
N VAL A 419 14.98 -23.72 34.78
CA VAL A 419 14.84 -25.17 34.75
C VAL A 419 15.74 -25.83 35.79
N VAL A 420 15.19 -26.81 36.50
CA VAL A 420 15.94 -27.72 37.36
C VAL A 420 15.84 -29.13 36.77
N ALA A 421 16.97 -29.75 36.46
CA ALA A 421 17.03 -31.10 35.92
C ALA A 421 17.79 -32.03 36.86
N ILE A 422 17.23 -33.22 37.11
CA ILE A 422 17.89 -34.28 37.89
C ILE A 422 18.55 -35.24 36.93
N SER A 423 19.88 -35.36 37.00
CA SER A 423 20.67 -36.21 36.12
C SER A 423 21.52 -37.24 36.87
N ASN A 424 22.15 -38.11 36.11
CA ASN A 424 23.12 -39.08 36.67
C ASN A 424 24.39 -38.46 37.24
N ILE A 425 24.69 -37.18 36.93
CA ILE A 425 25.85 -36.43 37.44
C ILE A 425 25.52 -35.48 38.57
N GLY A 426 24.25 -35.34 38.93
CA GLY A 426 23.74 -34.44 39.98
C GLY A 426 22.54 -33.60 39.55
N LYS A 427 22.14 -32.65 40.42
CA LYS A 427 21.07 -31.68 40.16
C LYS A 427 21.61 -30.51 39.35
N ILE A 428 21.11 -30.37 38.11
CA ILE A 428 21.49 -29.25 37.24
C ILE A 428 20.44 -28.12 37.40
N THR A 429 20.92 -26.92 37.69
CA THR A 429 20.09 -25.72 37.83
C THR A 429 20.48 -24.71 36.74
N ILE A 430 19.49 -24.33 35.90
CA ILE A 430 19.67 -23.37 34.81
C ILE A 430 18.59 -22.30 34.88
N GLY A 431 18.96 -21.04 34.99
CA GLY A 431 17.97 -19.96 35.05
C GLY A 431 18.56 -18.61 35.38
N ASN A 432 17.67 -17.71 35.81
CA ASN A 432 18.05 -16.37 36.22
C ASN A 432 18.65 -16.38 37.62
N ASP A 433 19.21 -15.25 38.04
CA ASP A 433 19.77 -15.00 39.37
C ASP A 433 18.81 -15.39 40.52
N LYS A 434 17.51 -15.11 40.39
CA LYS A 434 16.49 -15.46 41.38
C LYS A 434 16.36 -16.97 41.60
N LEU A 435 16.63 -17.79 40.60
CA LEU A 435 16.64 -19.24 40.74
C LEU A 435 17.81 -19.71 41.59
N LEU A 436 19.01 -19.15 41.37
CA LEU A 436 20.19 -19.49 42.12
C LEU A 436 20.02 -19.11 43.62
N HIS A 437 19.46 -17.94 43.90
CA HIS A 437 19.12 -17.52 45.26
C HIS A 437 18.09 -18.45 45.91
N LYS A 438 17.05 -18.86 45.17
CA LYS A 438 16.02 -19.78 45.66
C LYS A 438 16.60 -21.16 46.00
N GLU A 439 17.58 -21.61 45.26
CA GLU A 439 18.24 -22.90 45.44
C GLU A 439 19.47 -22.80 46.40
N ASN A 440 19.72 -21.61 46.99
CA ASN A 440 20.85 -21.32 47.86
C ASN A 440 22.22 -21.65 47.25
N ILE A 441 22.40 -21.38 45.96
CA ILE A 441 23.67 -21.61 45.25
C ILE A 441 24.52 -20.35 45.31
N PRO A 442 25.71 -20.42 45.96
CA PRO A 442 26.62 -19.26 46.03
C PRO A 442 27.15 -18.90 44.65
N HIS A 443 27.07 -17.61 44.28
CA HIS A 443 27.60 -17.07 43.02
C HIS A 443 27.99 -15.61 43.18
N ASP A 444 29.02 -15.18 42.43
CA ASP A 444 29.65 -13.86 42.60
C ASP A 444 29.02 -12.77 41.71
N ILE A 445 28.12 -13.11 40.79
CA ILE A 445 27.61 -12.19 39.75
C ILE A 445 26.09 -12.15 39.79
N CYS A 446 25.54 -11.14 40.50
CA CYS A 446 24.09 -10.91 40.60
C CYS A 446 23.55 -9.90 39.60
N ASN A 447 24.35 -8.94 39.15
CA ASN A 447 23.93 -7.90 38.20
C ASN A 447 24.79 -7.95 36.93
N THR A 448 24.22 -8.46 35.88
CA THR A 448 24.80 -8.37 34.53
C THR A 448 23.96 -7.43 33.65
N ASN A 449 24.62 -6.58 32.89
CA ASN A 449 23.95 -5.70 31.92
C ASN A 449 23.42 -6.44 30.69
N SER A 450 23.51 -7.78 30.64
CA SER A 450 23.08 -8.63 29.54
C SER A 450 22.02 -9.67 29.97
N THR A 451 21.25 -10.22 29.02
CA THR A 451 20.36 -11.36 29.30
C THR A 451 21.24 -12.56 29.54
N VAL A 452 21.27 -13.08 30.77
CA VAL A 452 22.08 -14.21 31.15
C VAL A 452 21.26 -15.36 31.66
N VAL A 453 21.77 -16.55 31.43
CA VAL A 453 21.30 -17.79 32.01
C VAL A 453 22.46 -18.38 32.81
N HIS A 454 22.29 -18.45 34.11
CA HIS A 454 23.26 -19.05 35.03
C HIS A 454 23.16 -20.57 34.98
N VAL A 455 24.29 -21.24 35.16
CA VAL A 455 24.41 -22.69 35.17
C VAL A 455 25.08 -23.15 36.45
N ALA A 456 24.46 -24.12 37.12
CA ALA A 456 25.03 -24.75 38.29
C ALA A 456 24.78 -26.27 38.31
N LEU A 457 25.68 -27.00 38.95
CA LEU A 457 25.59 -28.43 39.21
C LEU A 457 25.64 -28.65 40.74
N ASP A 458 24.59 -29.24 41.29
CA ASP A 458 24.35 -29.31 42.73
C ASP A 458 24.45 -27.91 43.37
N ASN A 459 25.35 -27.71 44.32
CA ASN A 459 25.60 -26.41 44.95
C ASN A 459 26.79 -25.67 44.37
N LYS A 460 27.40 -26.17 43.26
CA LYS A 460 28.56 -25.55 42.65
C LYS A 460 28.11 -24.68 41.46
N TYR A 461 28.38 -23.39 41.52
CA TYR A 461 28.22 -22.48 40.40
C TYR A 461 29.26 -22.77 39.32
N LEU A 462 28.77 -22.97 38.07
CA LEU A 462 29.66 -23.28 36.94
C LEU A 462 29.94 -22.04 36.09
N GLY A 463 29.01 -21.10 36.01
CA GLY A 463 29.14 -19.90 35.20
C GLY A 463 27.81 -19.41 34.64
N TYR A 464 27.86 -18.55 33.65
CA TYR A 464 26.68 -18.07 32.92
C TYR A 464 26.89 -18.02 31.42
N ILE A 465 25.78 -18.07 30.68
CA ILE A 465 25.70 -17.88 29.24
C ILE A 465 24.97 -16.58 29.00
N SER A 466 25.57 -15.63 28.28
CA SER A 466 24.95 -14.38 27.91
C SER A 466 24.36 -14.44 26.50
N PHE A 467 23.21 -13.80 26.36
CA PHE A 467 22.45 -13.78 25.10
C PHE A 467 22.28 -12.35 24.63
N GLU A 468 22.30 -12.21 23.32
CA GLU A 468 21.91 -10.99 22.62
C GLU A 468 20.93 -11.32 21.52
N ASP A 469 20.12 -10.34 21.13
CA ASP A 469 19.24 -10.48 19.99
C ASP A 469 20.03 -10.26 18.71
N LYS A 470 19.94 -11.19 17.77
CA LYS A 470 20.71 -11.19 16.52
C LYS A 470 20.34 -9.97 15.66
N ILE A 471 21.33 -9.13 15.36
CA ILE A 471 21.16 -8.00 14.46
C ILE A 471 20.87 -8.50 13.05
N ARG A 472 19.93 -7.85 12.34
CA ARG A 472 19.60 -8.22 10.95
C ARG A 472 20.81 -8.02 10.03
N GLU A 473 21.00 -8.96 9.13
CA GLU A 473 21.98 -8.85 8.05
C GLU A 473 21.68 -7.60 7.21
N ASN A 474 22.72 -6.95 6.69
CA ASN A 474 22.63 -5.73 5.86
C ASN A 474 22.14 -4.46 6.57
N LEU A 475 21.97 -4.43 7.91
CA LEU A 475 21.54 -3.23 8.64
C LEU A 475 22.47 -2.03 8.37
N LYS A 476 23.80 -2.25 8.40
CA LYS A 476 24.78 -1.19 8.14
C LYS A 476 24.60 -0.57 6.76
N GLU A 477 24.46 -1.41 5.76
CA GLU A 477 24.25 -0.97 4.39
C GLU A 477 22.90 -0.22 4.23
N ALA A 478 21.85 -0.73 4.89
CA ALA A 478 20.54 -0.08 4.90
C ALA A 478 20.60 1.33 5.50
N ILE A 479 21.27 1.52 6.64
CA ILE A 479 21.41 2.84 7.27
C ILE A 479 22.19 3.82 6.38
N ILE A 480 23.29 3.37 5.76
CA ILE A 480 24.08 4.19 4.83
C ILE A 480 23.21 4.61 3.63
N ASN A 481 22.47 3.66 3.05
CA ASN A 481 21.61 3.94 1.91
C ASN A 481 20.45 4.88 2.27
N LEU A 482 19.84 4.76 3.46
CA LEU A 482 18.81 5.70 3.93
C LEU A 482 19.35 7.13 4.04
N LYS A 483 20.58 7.31 4.56
CA LYS A 483 21.25 8.62 4.58
C LYS A 483 21.51 9.15 3.17
N ASN A 484 21.97 8.32 2.25
CA ASN A 484 22.15 8.68 0.83
C ASN A 484 20.82 9.06 0.17
N GLN A 485 19.72 8.49 0.64
CA GLN A 485 18.36 8.87 0.27
C GLN A 485 17.89 10.17 0.97
N GLY A 486 18.74 10.90 1.69
CA GLY A 486 18.51 12.22 2.27
C GLY A 486 17.70 12.18 3.57
N ILE A 487 17.73 11.06 4.29
CA ILE A 487 17.34 11.02 5.68
C ILE A 487 18.44 11.72 6.48
N GLU A 488 18.03 12.70 7.27
CA GLU A 488 18.94 13.56 8.04
C GLU A 488 19.21 12.98 9.42
N GLU A 489 18.18 12.42 10.04
CA GLU A 489 18.22 11.94 11.42
C GLU A 489 17.61 10.55 11.54
N ILE A 490 18.33 9.66 12.22
CA ILE A 490 17.89 8.29 12.48
C ILE A 490 18.05 8.01 13.98
N PHE A 491 16.94 7.70 14.64
CA PHE A 491 16.86 7.45 16.07
C PHE A 491 16.54 5.98 16.34
N ILE A 492 17.05 5.45 17.47
CA ILE A 492 16.62 4.17 18.02
C ILE A 492 15.85 4.45 19.32
N LEU A 493 14.67 3.85 19.45
CA LEU A 493 13.86 3.86 20.67
C LEU A 493 13.71 2.42 21.17
N THR A 494 14.23 2.08 22.35
CA THR A 494 14.13 0.73 22.89
C THR A 494 13.74 0.71 24.36
N GLY A 495 12.94 -0.28 24.74
CA GLY A 495 12.63 -0.59 26.14
C GLY A 495 13.76 -1.31 26.88
N ASP A 496 14.80 -1.75 26.17
CA ASP A 496 15.92 -2.42 26.80
C ASP A 496 16.66 -1.49 27.76
N THR A 497 16.89 -1.98 28.98
CA THR A 497 17.70 -1.29 30.01
C THR A 497 19.19 -1.45 29.78
N LYS A 498 19.58 -2.30 28.83
CA LYS A 498 20.96 -2.79 28.63
C LYS A 498 21.72 -1.91 27.67
N GLU A 499 23.03 -1.87 27.87
CA GLU A 499 23.92 -1.23 26.90
C GLU A 499 23.74 -1.84 25.52
N ILE A 500 23.49 -0.95 24.56
CA ILE A 500 23.44 -1.33 23.14
C ILE A 500 24.86 -1.68 22.71
N SER A 501 25.01 -2.77 21.97
CA SER A 501 26.32 -3.21 21.49
C SER A 501 27.06 -2.07 20.77
N GLU A 502 28.37 -2.01 20.92
CA GLU A 502 29.19 -1.02 20.23
C GLU A 502 29.03 -1.11 18.70
N GLU A 503 28.72 -2.29 18.21
CA GLU A 503 28.43 -2.52 16.80
C GLU A 503 27.25 -1.66 16.32
N VAL A 504 26.15 -1.62 17.07
CA VAL A 504 24.98 -0.77 16.74
C VAL A 504 25.29 0.72 16.93
N LYS A 505 26.02 1.10 17.98
CA LYS A 505 26.43 2.51 18.22
C LYS A 505 27.22 3.07 17.03
N ASN A 506 28.04 2.23 16.39
CA ASN A 506 28.91 2.62 15.26
C ASN A 506 28.21 2.63 13.89
N LEU A 507 26.92 2.25 13.79
CA LEU A 507 26.16 2.27 12.53
C LEU A 507 25.76 3.67 12.05
N GLY A 508 25.99 4.69 12.88
CA GLY A 508 25.76 6.09 12.51
C GLY A 508 24.35 6.59 12.79
N PHE A 509 23.70 6.07 13.81
CA PHE A 509 22.45 6.63 14.37
C PHE A 509 22.69 8.03 14.98
N THR A 510 21.71 8.91 14.89
CA THR A 510 21.80 10.27 15.43
C THR A 510 21.77 10.25 16.96
N LYS A 511 20.85 9.46 17.53
CA LYS A 511 20.72 9.27 18.97
C LYS A 511 20.00 7.95 19.28
N ILE A 512 20.33 7.39 20.42
CA ILE A 512 19.75 6.13 20.92
C ILE A 512 19.13 6.42 22.27
N PHE A 513 17.86 6.05 22.43
CA PHE A 513 17.12 6.17 23.69
C PHE A 513 16.83 4.77 24.22
N THR A 514 17.18 4.53 25.45
CA THR A 514 17.06 3.21 26.12
C THR A 514 16.10 3.30 27.32
N ASN A 515 15.66 2.15 27.81
CA ASN A 515 14.78 2.02 28.97
C ASN A 515 13.46 2.78 28.84
N LEU A 516 12.85 2.73 27.65
CA LEU A 516 11.61 3.44 27.35
C LEU A 516 10.40 2.52 27.48
N SER A 517 9.38 2.98 28.18
CA SER A 517 8.03 2.41 28.06
C SER A 517 7.38 2.76 26.70
N PRO A 518 6.32 2.04 26.26
CA PRO A 518 5.60 2.38 25.03
C PRO A 518 5.08 3.82 25.00
N ASP A 519 4.62 4.35 26.12
CA ASP A 519 4.13 5.73 26.24
C ASP A 519 5.27 6.75 26.12
N GLU A 520 6.44 6.46 26.67
CA GLU A 520 7.62 7.33 26.55
C GLU A 520 8.15 7.36 25.11
N LYS A 521 8.14 6.21 24.39
CA LYS A 521 8.45 6.18 22.96
C LYS A 521 7.52 7.10 22.18
N ALA A 522 6.22 7.02 22.43
CA ALA A 522 5.22 7.86 21.78
C ALA A 522 5.42 9.35 22.10
N LYS A 523 5.76 9.68 23.35
CA LYS A 523 6.03 11.05 23.79
C LYS A 523 7.25 11.65 23.09
N ILE A 524 8.35 10.90 22.94
CA ILE A 524 9.55 11.35 22.23
C ILE A 524 9.21 11.69 20.77
N VAL A 525 8.45 10.84 20.07
CA VAL A 525 8.04 11.10 18.70
C VAL A 525 7.16 12.34 18.62
N GLU A 526 6.21 12.51 19.56
CA GLU A 526 5.30 13.66 19.59
C GLU A 526 6.04 14.97 19.88
N GLU A 527 6.97 14.98 20.83
CA GLU A 527 7.79 16.14 21.18
C GLU A 527 8.67 16.55 20.00
N TYR A 528 9.34 15.58 19.36
CA TYR A 528 10.15 15.83 18.17
C TYR A 528 9.34 16.48 17.04
N LYS A 529 8.11 16.02 16.81
CA LYS A 529 7.22 16.61 15.79
C LYS A 529 6.79 18.03 16.12
N LYS A 530 6.55 18.33 17.41
CA LYS A 530 6.21 19.70 17.85
C LYS A 530 7.37 20.66 17.63
N GLU A 531 8.61 20.21 17.86
CA GLU A 531 9.82 21.00 17.63
C GLU A 531 10.16 21.13 16.14
N ASN A 532 9.79 20.12 15.32
CA ASN A 532 10.13 20.06 13.90
C ASN A 532 8.89 19.90 13.00
N PRO A 533 7.93 20.83 12.99
CA PRO A 533 6.64 20.67 12.33
C PRO A 533 6.70 20.54 10.79
N ARG A 534 7.83 20.86 10.19
CA ARG A 534 8.05 20.75 8.73
C ARG A 534 8.74 19.47 8.30
N LYS A 535 9.31 18.70 9.25
CA LYS A 535 9.97 17.44 8.96
C LYS A 535 8.97 16.28 9.06
N ILE A 536 8.82 15.53 8.00
CA ILE A 536 8.01 14.29 8.00
C ILE A 536 8.79 13.21 8.70
N THR A 537 8.16 12.57 9.67
CA THR A 537 8.70 11.52 10.52
C THR A 537 8.16 10.16 10.12
N ILE A 538 9.03 9.15 10.11
CA ILE A 538 8.67 7.75 9.92
C ILE A 538 8.99 7.00 11.21
N PHE A 539 8.09 6.14 11.67
CA PHE A 539 8.36 5.17 12.72
C PHE A 539 8.35 3.76 12.13
N ILE A 540 9.40 2.98 12.42
CA ILE A 540 9.55 1.61 11.94
C ILE A 540 9.66 0.70 13.15
N GLY A 541 8.72 -0.25 13.27
CA GLY A 541 8.62 -1.16 14.41
C GLY A 541 7.92 -2.48 14.06
N ASP A 542 7.78 -3.37 15.04
CA ASP A 542 7.03 -4.62 14.91
C ASP A 542 5.51 -4.45 15.10
N GLY A 543 5.08 -3.29 15.59
CA GLY A 543 3.70 -2.82 15.71
C GLY A 543 2.92 -3.34 16.91
N ILE A 544 3.35 -4.35 17.64
CA ILE A 544 2.61 -4.87 18.81
C ILE A 544 2.80 -3.94 20.00
N ASN A 545 4.04 -3.66 20.33
CA ASN A 545 4.41 -2.81 21.50
C ASN A 545 4.48 -1.33 21.12
N ASP A 546 4.62 -1.02 19.85
CA ASP A 546 4.88 0.33 19.34
C ASP A 546 3.68 1.02 18.72
N ALA A 547 2.50 0.38 18.72
CA ALA A 547 1.29 0.88 18.05
C ALA A 547 0.96 2.34 18.43
N ILE A 548 1.22 2.76 19.68
CA ILE A 548 0.99 4.13 20.14
C ILE A 548 2.01 5.08 19.51
N ALA A 549 3.29 4.73 19.53
CA ALA A 549 4.36 5.53 18.93
C ALA A 549 4.21 5.63 17.40
N MET A 550 3.83 4.52 16.75
CA MET A 550 3.53 4.47 15.32
C MET A 550 2.43 5.45 14.91
N LYS A 551 1.36 5.54 15.69
CA LYS A 551 0.26 6.50 15.44
C LYS A 551 0.66 7.96 15.65
N LYS A 552 1.73 8.25 16.39
CA LYS A 552 2.25 9.62 16.61
C LYS A 552 3.15 10.08 15.47
N ALA A 553 3.81 9.19 14.76
CA ALA A 553 4.58 9.51 13.55
C ALA A 553 3.66 9.97 12.41
N ASP A 554 4.24 10.56 11.36
CA ASP A 554 3.49 10.93 10.16
C ASP A 554 3.25 9.71 9.26
N ILE A 555 4.16 8.73 9.33
CA ILE A 555 4.09 7.47 8.61
C ILE A 555 4.58 6.36 9.54
N SER A 556 3.84 5.28 9.57
CA SER A 556 4.19 4.07 10.32
C SER A 556 4.49 2.92 9.35
N ILE A 557 5.61 2.24 9.58
CA ILE A 557 6.04 1.08 8.80
C ILE A 557 6.24 -0.10 9.74
N SER A 558 5.60 -1.22 9.46
CA SER A 558 5.88 -2.48 10.14
C SER A 558 6.72 -3.42 9.27
N LEU A 559 7.62 -4.15 9.92
CA LEU A 559 8.57 -5.07 9.29
C LEU A 559 8.52 -6.42 10.00
N GLY A 560 8.31 -7.51 9.25
CA GLY A 560 8.36 -8.88 9.76
C GLY A 560 7.55 -9.86 8.92
N LYS A 561 7.84 -11.16 9.08
CA LYS A 561 7.09 -12.25 8.43
C LYS A 561 5.82 -12.62 9.20
N GLU A 562 5.87 -12.57 10.53
CA GLU A 562 4.75 -12.88 11.41
C GLU A 562 4.09 -11.61 11.93
N LEU A 563 3.31 -10.94 11.08
CA LEU A 563 2.62 -9.70 11.44
C LEU A 563 1.24 -10.02 12.03
N SER A 564 1.02 -9.56 13.26
CA SER A 564 -0.30 -9.68 13.89
C SER A 564 -1.32 -8.73 13.25
N TYR A 565 -2.63 -9.02 13.45
CA TYR A 565 -3.71 -8.12 13.03
C TYR A 565 -3.56 -6.71 13.60
N ILE A 566 -3.10 -6.59 14.85
CA ILE A 566 -2.89 -5.30 15.52
C ILE A 566 -1.80 -4.50 14.80
N THR A 567 -0.71 -5.17 14.42
CA THR A 567 0.41 -4.59 13.68
C THR A 567 -0.03 -4.06 12.32
N THR A 568 -0.73 -4.88 11.55
CA THR A 568 -1.22 -4.50 10.21
C THR A 568 -2.24 -3.36 10.29
N SER A 569 -3.08 -3.33 11.33
CA SER A 569 -4.08 -2.27 11.53
C SER A 569 -3.47 -0.93 11.94
N ALA A 570 -2.35 -0.95 12.67
CA ALA A 570 -1.68 0.25 13.16
C ALA A 570 -0.75 0.92 12.13
N SER A 571 -0.32 0.17 11.10
CA SER A 571 0.72 0.62 10.14
C SER A 571 0.12 1.21 8.87
N ASP A 572 0.77 2.25 8.33
CA ASP A 572 0.46 2.80 7.01
C ASP A 572 1.13 2.00 5.89
N VAL A 573 2.27 1.37 6.20
CA VAL A 573 3.03 0.49 5.30
C VAL A 573 3.41 -0.78 6.04
N VAL A 574 3.22 -1.91 5.38
CA VAL A 574 3.56 -3.24 5.91
C VAL A 574 4.58 -3.89 4.99
N ILE A 575 5.72 -4.31 5.54
CA ILE A 575 6.77 -5.04 4.82
C ILE A 575 6.77 -6.49 5.32
N ILE A 576 6.35 -7.42 4.45
CA ILE A 576 6.23 -8.84 4.77
C ILE A 576 7.54 -9.54 4.42
N SER A 577 8.56 -9.21 5.14
CA SER A 577 9.89 -9.78 4.95
C SER A 577 10.76 -9.44 6.14
N ASP A 578 11.76 -10.29 6.39
CA ASP A 578 12.79 -10.01 7.37
C ASP A 578 13.92 -9.13 6.80
N ASN A 579 13.86 -8.78 5.51
CA ASN A 579 14.90 -8.00 4.85
C ASN A 579 14.67 -6.49 5.03
N ILE A 580 15.48 -5.86 5.87
CA ILE A 580 15.44 -4.42 6.14
C ILE A 580 15.76 -3.57 4.89
N SER A 581 16.47 -4.13 3.89
CA SER A 581 16.80 -3.40 2.65
C SER A 581 15.57 -3.04 1.83
N LYS A 582 14.42 -3.70 2.02
CA LYS A 582 13.15 -3.35 1.38
C LYS A 582 12.66 -1.95 1.73
N ILE A 583 13.08 -1.41 2.87
CA ILE A 583 12.81 0.00 3.22
C ILE A 583 13.45 0.93 2.18
N ILE A 584 14.63 0.59 1.66
CA ILE A 584 15.34 1.38 0.65
C ILE A 584 14.55 1.38 -0.67
N ASP A 585 13.97 0.24 -1.04
CA ASP A 585 13.15 0.12 -2.25
C ASP A 585 11.94 1.07 -2.17
N ILE A 586 11.29 1.17 -1.01
CA ILE A 586 10.19 2.11 -0.79
C ILE A 586 10.61 3.56 -1.08
N PHE A 587 11.77 3.98 -0.59
CA PHE A 587 12.29 5.32 -0.84
C PHE A 587 12.62 5.55 -2.31
N HIS A 588 13.19 4.56 -3.00
CA HIS A 588 13.47 4.62 -4.43
C HIS A 588 12.19 4.80 -5.25
N TYR A 589 11.20 3.93 -5.03
CA TYR A 589 9.92 4.01 -5.73
C TYR A 589 9.21 5.34 -5.45
N SER A 590 9.15 5.75 -4.18
CA SER A 590 8.52 7.01 -3.76
C SER A 590 9.09 8.22 -4.51
N ARG A 591 10.42 8.31 -4.64
CA ARG A 591 11.08 9.43 -5.35
C ARG A 591 10.91 9.36 -6.85
N ASN A 592 11.01 8.16 -7.42
CA ASN A 592 10.86 7.98 -8.86
C ASN A 592 9.43 8.29 -9.31
N VAL A 593 8.42 7.88 -8.52
CA VAL A 593 7.03 8.27 -8.77
C VAL A 593 6.84 9.77 -8.67
N LYS A 594 7.37 10.41 -7.64
CA LYS A 594 7.29 11.88 -7.50
C LYS A 594 7.94 12.59 -8.69
N LYS A 595 9.13 12.13 -9.12
CA LYS A 595 9.82 12.67 -10.31
C LYS A 595 8.98 12.46 -11.58
N LEU A 596 8.33 11.30 -11.71
CA LEU A 596 7.42 10.98 -12.81
C LEU A 596 6.22 11.93 -12.82
N VAL A 597 5.56 12.10 -11.67
CA VAL A 597 4.42 13.01 -11.49
C VAL A 597 4.78 14.45 -11.85
N ILE A 598 5.91 14.95 -11.34
CA ILE A 598 6.40 16.31 -11.67
C ILE A 598 6.68 16.43 -13.18
N THR A 599 7.33 15.45 -13.78
CA THR A 599 7.63 15.45 -15.23
C THR A 599 6.34 15.48 -16.05
N ASN A 600 5.36 14.62 -15.74
CA ASN A 600 4.07 14.60 -16.44
C ASN A 600 3.32 15.92 -16.29
N SER A 601 3.34 16.50 -15.07
CA SER A 601 2.70 17.80 -14.80
C SER A 601 3.36 18.93 -15.60
N LEU A 602 4.70 18.95 -15.70
CA LEU A 602 5.43 19.94 -16.50
C LEU A 602 5.15 19.80 -18.00
N ILE A 603 5.11 18.55 -18.51
CA ILE A 603 4.76 18.30 -19.92
C ILE A 603 3.33 18.80 -20.19
N ALA A 604 2.36 18.42 -19.35
CA ALA A 604 0.98 18.83 -19.51
C ALA A 604 0.83 20.37 -19.46
N LEU A 605 1.49 21.03 -18.51
CA LEU A 605 1.44 22.47 -18.35
C LEU A 605 2.09 23.19 -19.55
N SER A 606 3.23 22.70 -20.04
CA SER A 606 3.94 23.30 -21.19
C SER A 606 3.09 23.24 -22.46
N ILE A 607 2.49 22.08 -22.75
CA ILE A 607 1.59 21.92 -23.89
C ILE A 607 0.39 22.87 -23.74
N LYS A 608 -0.24 22.92 -22.57
CA LYS A 608 -1.40 23.78 -22.30
C LYS A 608 -1.09 25.27 -22.50
N ILE A 609 0.01 25.75 -21.94
CA ILE A 609 0.43 27.16 -22.11
C ILE A 609 0.66 27.47 -23.58
N SER A 610 1.30 26.57 -24.34
CA SER A 610 1.54 26.78 -25.77
C SER A 610 0.23 26.83 -26.57
N VAL A 611 -0.69 25.92 -26.28
CA VAL A 611 -1.99 25.84 -26.96
C VAL A 611 -2.88 27.03 -26.59
N MET A 612 -2.85 27.47 -25.31
CA MET A 612 -3.55 28.69 -24.87
C MET A 612 -3.03 29.94 -25.59
N ALA A 613 -1.71 30.08 -25.73
CA ALA A 613 -1.12 31.20 -26.44
C ALA A 613 -1.56 31.23 -27.94
N LEU A 614 -1.54 30.08 -28.61
CA LEU A 614 -2.02 29.95 -29.99
C LEU A 614 -3.52 30.26 -30.12
N GLY A 615 -4.34 29.84 -29.14
CA GLY A 615 -5.77 30.14 -29.10
C GLY A 615 -6.04 31.65 -28.96
N LEU A 616 -5.31 32.35 -28.07
CA LEU A 616 -5.43 33.80 -27.91
C LEU A 616 -4.98 34.58 -29.14
N LEU A 617 -3.99 34.07 -29.89
CA LEU A 617 -3.57 34.64 -31.18
C LEU A 617 -4.63 34.41 -32.27
N GLY A 618 -5.64 33.57 -32.06
CA GLY A 618 -6.69 33.29 -33.04
C GLY A 618 -6.24 32.34 -34.17
N ILE A 619 -5.18 31.58 -33.97
CA ILE A 619 -4.62 30.64 -34.96
C ILE A 619 -5.24 29.26 -34.82
N MET A 620 -6.02 29.01 -33.75
CA MET A 620 -6.47 27.68 -33.35
C MET A 620 -7.99 27.57 -33.34
N ALA A 621 -8.50 26.45 -33.88
CA ALA A 621 -9.93 26.12 -33.80
C ALA A 621 -10.28 25.43 -32.47
N LEU A 622 -11.54 25.54 -32.05
CA LEU A 622 -12.04 25.07 -30.77
C LEU A 622 -11.85 23.55 -30.57
N TRP A 623 -12.10 22.75 -31.64
CA TRP A 623 -11.93 21.30 -31.61
C TRP A 623 -10.45 20.85 -31.47
N ILE A 624 -9.50 21.63 -31.99
CA ILE A 624 -8.06 21.35 -31.84
C ILE A 624 -7.64 21.50 -30.39
N ALA A 625 -8.23 22.45 -29.67
CA ALA A 625 -8.02 22.65 -28.23
C ALA A 625 -8.38 21.37 -27.44
N VAL A 626 -9.52 20.76 -27.72
CA VAL A 626 -9.93 19.49 -27.08
C VAL A 626 -9.02 18.34 -27.47
N LEU A 627 -8.68 18.23 -28.76
CA LEU A 627 -7.80 17.16 -29.24
C LEU A 627 -6.41 17.25 -28.56
N SER A 628 -5.91 18.45 -28.34
CA SER A 628 -4.66 18.70 -27.62
C SER A 628 -4.77 18.29 -26.15
N ASP A 629 -5.88 18.57 -25.48
CA ASP A 629 -6.10 18.20 -24.07
C ASP A 629 -6.19 16.69 -23.90
N VAL A 630 -7.04 16.02 -24.70
CA VAL A 630 -7.17 14.56 -24.73
C VAL A 630 -5.85 13.88 -25.10
N GLY A 631 -5.15 14.39 -26.11
CA GLY A 631 -3.85 13.87 -26.54
C GLY A 631 -2.78 14.00 -25.44
N THR A 632 -2.76 15.10 -24.72
CA THR A 632 -1.86 15.31 -23.59
C THR A 632 -2.18 14.34 -22.44
N ALA A 633 -3.44 14.13 -22.13
CA ALA A 633 -3.86 13.17 -21.11
C ALA A 633 -3.45 11.73 -21.48
N LEU A 634 -3.68 11.31 -22.72
CA LEU A 634 -3.25 9.99 -23.20
C LEU A 634 -1.73 9.83 -23.18
N LEU A 635 -0.98 10.87 -23.58
CA LEU A 635 0.47 10.86 -23.52
C LEU A 635 0.99 10.69 -22.09
N THR A 636 0.46 11.45 -21.14
CA THR A 636 0.86 11.35 -19.71
C THR A 636 0.46 10.02 -19.08
N ILE A 637 -0.67 9.43 -19.47
CA ILE A 637 -1.07 8.07 -19.10
C ILE A 637 -0.05 7.06 -19.64
N LEU A 638 0.31 7.14 -20.92
CA LEU A 638 1.28 6.25 -21.55
C LEU A 638 2.65 6.32 -20.87
N ILE A 639 3.14 7.53 -20.58
CA ILE A 639 4.39 7.74 -19.84
C ILE A 639 4.29 7.11 -18.45
N SER A 640 3.18 7.31 -17.73
CA SER A 640 2.94 6.73 -16.40
C SER A 640 2.96 5.20 -16.42
N LEU A 641 2.50 4.57 -17.50
CA LEU A 641 2.45 3.11 -17.65
C LEU A 641 3.76 2.48 -18.13
N THR A 642 4.58 3.20 -18.88
CA THR A 642 5.77 2.64 -19.55
C THR A 642 7.08 2.93 -18.84
N LYS A 643 7.22 4.09 -18.19
CA LYS A 643 8.48 4.49 -17.54
C LYS A 643 8.81 3.58 -16.37
N LYS A 644 10.03 2.99 -16.34
CA LYS A 644 10.51 2.17 -15.22
C LYS A 644 10.56 3.00 -13.93
N LEU A 645 10.07 2.41 -12.82
CA LEU A 645 10.05 3.03 -11.49
C LEU A 645 11.18 2.53 -10.58
N LYS A 646 11.80 1.40 -10.94
CA LYS A 646 12.96 0.82 -10.24
C LYS A 646 14.26 1.27 -10.89
#